data_ddba9bcf9eaed05e4a95a886b13145dd
#
_entry.id   ddba9bcf9eaed05e4a95a886b13145dd
#
_cell.length_a   1.000
_cell.length_b   1.000
_cell.length_c   1.000
_cell.angle_alpha   90.00
_cell.angle_beta   90.00
_cell.angle_gamma   90.00
#
_symmetry.space_group_name_H-M   'P 1'
#
loop_
_entity.id
_entity.type
_entity.pdbx_description
1 polymer ?
#
loop_
_entity_poly.entity_id
_entity_poly.type
_entity_poly.pdbx_seq_one_letter_code
_entity_poly.pdbx_strand_id
1 'polypeptide(L)'
;GWPEGWPSGRQARIEQDEAGRRLVCSGAGSGIGFRIPLKPEYGRLRLAMQMKVTDVALGKESWETGRLTMSFHDAKGERIGPWPNVFGMTGTTPWTVCERIYPIPEGAVTLALSPCNLGASGTVEFRGLSLTVCRLRALVKADAPLPPGADPDPETLADAWRQTTATRERVCLSGLWRFRPVRPGEAVASVPPPGDCWGWFKVPGMWPHGEWMPESGVQQVWLAPWLEERERIRDVEQAWYKRRFAVPDAWAGRRLTLTFTMLQTHAQAFVDGRPCGEVWYPGGELDLTGHLVPGREQELALRVTARPLTAERNAFMAPDRIITDKASVNHKGITGDLFLTALPPAARLEDVHVMTSVSDRRVTFAAETAGLDAGPWRLRAEVSERGGAVVARRFESDALAPDAAGVLRFSAAWPDAKLWDTDTPQHRYTVALSLLDRAGAVVDTLTPVHVGFREIRIEGRDFLLNGVPVHLRALHNTTSVSAADKASRSAALEMCRRMFEYGFNAIIAGNYDFTPGSVSYLDGLLEACDETGMLLAFSLPHLKDFGYRLDKPEMAERYRAQTAWLIRRVRNHPSVILYAMNHNCTGYYGDQNPQKIDGLYEIPEDEKSKNAWWARNRRQARITDTIAKSLDATRPVYHHQSGNLGDMHTVNCYLNWAPVQERSDWTEHWSAHGVKPLFFVEWGLPHISSWSSYRGPQFIWRCEAFQSLWAAEFAAQFWGDAAYLDSDAAVRALDHEERLWATGKPFRWSTLNQPLRALPQNYHVVQALFASDNWRFHRAWGVSAMLPWDQGDFWRRVAPTAEIAAETPLQGLKCPGIVPDRIQAGGQYIQDLGPRDAFLPTEVGAAFLRWNQPDCGFIAGPEEARTAKDHLFTPGAAVRKSLV
;
A
#
# COMPACT_ATOMS: atom_id res chain seq x y z
N GLY A 1 19.07 50.61 7.90
CA GLY A 1 19.96 50.54 6.71
C GLY A 1 20.34 49.12 6.36
N TRP A 2 20.78 48.92 5.14
CA TRP A 2 21.29 47.63 4.70
C TRP A 2 22.51 47.23 5.52
N PRO A 3 22.62 45.94 5.90
CA PRO A 3 23.84 45.44 6.53
C PRO A 3 25.04 45.60 5.57
N GLU A 4 26.20 45.86 6.15
CA GLU A 4 27.45 45.97 5.37
C GLU A 4 27.71 44.69 4.56
N GLY A 5 28.03 44.82 3.26
CA GLY A 5 28.27 43.70 2.34
C GLY A 5 27.00 43.08 1.75
N TRP A 6 25.80 43.54 2.07
CA TRP A 6 24.59 43.03 1.44
C TRP A 6 24.30 43.72 0.11
N PRO A 7 23.92 43.00 -0.93
CA PRO A 7 23.53 43.58 -2.19
C PRO A 7 22.25 44.41 -2.04
N SER A 8 22.12 45.50 -2.78
CA SER A 8 20.88 46.28 -2.82
C SER A 8 19.79 45.46 -3.53
N GLY A 9 18.57 45.45 -2.94
CA GLY A 9 17.42 44.74 -3.48
C GLY A 9 16.51 45.61 -4.32
N ARG A 10 15.81 45.02 -5.27
CA ARG A 10 14.75 45.67 -6.03
C ARG A 10 13.46 45.67 -5.21
N GLN A 11 12.93 46.82 -4.85
CA GLN A 11 11.70 46.97 -4.03
C GLN A 11 11.74 46.11 -2.75
N ALA A 12 12.93 46.01 -2.17
CA ALA A 12 13.18 45.31 -0.92
C ALA A 12 13.74 46.29 0.11
N ARG A 13 13.42 46.10 1.38
CA ARG A 13 13.88 46.92 2.51
C ARG A 13 14.13 46.08 3.74
N ILE A 14 15.02 46.54 4.59
CA ILE A 14 15.26 45.98 5.92
C ILE A 14 14.47 46.79 6.95
N GLU A 15 13.66 46.11 7.71
CA GLU A 15 12.93 46.65 8.84
C GLU A 15 13.46 46.02 10.15
N GLN A 16 13.25 46.75 11.25
CA GLN A 16 13.62 46.30 12.60
C GLN A 16 12.36 46.30 13.46
N ASP A 17 12.13 45.20 14.16
CA ASP A 17 11.10 45.09 15.19
C ASP A 17 11.69 44.54 16.49
N GLU A 18 10.85 44.27 17.49
CA GLU A 18 11.29 43.67 18.75
C GLU A 18 11.93 42.30 18.61
N ALA A 19 11.56 41.54 17.56
CA ALA A 19 12.09 40.20 17.26
C ALA A 19 13.37 40.24 16.40
N GLY A 20 13.84 41.41 15.99
CA GLY A 20 15.07 41.60 15.24
C GLY A 20 14.87 42.17 13.84
N ARG A 21 15.89 41.99 12.99
CA ARG A 21 15.84 42.44 11.60
C ARG A 21 15.08 41.49 10.69
N ARG A 22 14.27 42.07 9.80
CA ARG A 22 13.57 41.34 8.74
C ARG A 22 13.75 41.97 7.38
N LEU A 23 13.87 41.13 6.35
CA LEU A 23 13.84 41.56 4.96
C LEU A 23 12.39 41.60 4.49
N VAL A 24 11.96 42.68 3.90
CA VAL A 24 10.60 42.89 3.38
C VAL A 24 10.67 43.10 1.87
N CYS A 25 10.03 42.23 1.11
CA CYS A 25 9.92 42.26 -0.36
C CYS A 25 8.47 42.57 -0.73
N SER A 26 8.18 43.77 -1.27
CA SER A 26 6.82 44.23 -1.56
C SER A 26 6.61 44.39 -3.06
N GLY A 27 5.50 43.83 -3.57
CA GLY A 27 5.14 43.87 -4.98
C GLY A 27 5.85 42.82 -5.84
N ALA A 28 5.37 42.63 -7.08
CA ALA A 28 5.85 41.67 -8.02
C ALA A 28 7.32 41.86 -8.41
N GLY A 29 8.08 40.80 -8.39
CA GLY A 29 9.51 40.78 -8.79
C GLY A 29 10.44 41.50 -7.80
N SER A 30 9.95 41.77 -6.57
CA SER A 30 10.80 42.32 -5.51
C SER A 30 11.68 41.24 -4.88
N GLY A 31 12.91 41.62 -4.46
CA GLY A 31 13.81 40.65 -3.83
C GLY A 31 15.26 41.11 -3.78
N ILE A 32 16.10 40.24 -3.25
CA ILE A 32 17.53 40.44 -3.12
C ILE A 32 18.25 39.14 -3.52
N GLY A 33 19.35 39.24 -4.24
CA GLY A 33 20.12 38.06 -4.69
C GLY A 33 21.50 37.99 -4.04
N PHE A 34 21.86 36.83 -3.55
CA PHE A 34 23.18 36.53 -3.01
C PHE A 34 23.93 35.58 -3.94
N ARG A 35 25.21 35.77 -4.10
CA ARG A 35 26.15 34.82 -4.69
C ARG A 35 27.15 34.41 -3.61
N ILE A 36 27.06 33.15 -3.19
CA ILE A 36 27.84 32.63 -2.07
C ILE A 36 28.85 31.64 -2.62
N PRO A 37 30.16 31.87 -2.43
CA PRO A 37 31.19 30.93 -2.91
C PRO A 37 31.10 29.62 -2.10
N LEU A 38 31.15 28.50 -2.80
CA LEU A 38 31.19 27.18 -2.26
C LEU A 38 32.61 26.61 -2.35
N LYS A 39 33.00 25.88 -1.32
CA LYS A 39 34.30 25.20 -1.31
C LYS A 39 34.10 23.71 -1.66
N PRO A 40 35.13 23.07 -2.28
CA PRO A 40 35.00 21.64 -2.66
C PRO A 40 34.68 20.70 -1.50
N GLU A 41 35.09 21.03 -0.29
CA GLU A 41 34.83 20.25 0.90
C GLU A 41 33.40 20.39 1.46
N TYR A 42 32.56 21.23 0.86
CA TYR A 42 31.16 21.39 1.28
C TYR A 42 30.29 20.34 0.64
N GLY A 43 29.70 19.44 1.45
CA GLY A 43 28.85 18.35 0.99
C GLY A 43 27.37 18.67 1.00
N ARG A 44 26.91 19.33 2.08
CA ARG A 44 25.51 19.70 2.26
C ARG A 44 25.36 21.11 2.79
N LEU A 45 24.19 21.67 2.50
CA LEU A 45 23.79 22.99 2.98
C LEU A 45 22.48 22.85 3.75
N ARG A 46 22.50 23.22 5.03
CA ARG A 46 21.30 23.40 5.83
C ARG A 46 20.86 24.84 5.71
N LEU A 47 19.68 25.03 5.17
CA LEU A 47 18.98 26.32 5.07
C LEU A 47 17.91 26.37 6.14
N ALA A 48 17.92 27.41 6.99
CA ALA A 48 16.86 27.67 7.95
C ALA A 48 16.48 29.15 7.93
N MET A 49 15.19 29.44 8.03
CA MET A 49 14.63 30.79 8.09
C MET A 49 13.20 30.77 8.63
N GLN A 50 12.69 31.95 8.92
CA GLN A 50 11.24 32.13 9.07
C GLN A 50 10.73 33.03 7.93
N MET A 51 9.58 32.67 7.39
CA MET A 51 8.95 33.37 6.27
C MET A 51 7.50 33.68 6.61
N LYS A 52 7.05 34.88 6.23
CA LYS A 52 5.66 35.37 6.36
C LYS A 52 5.24 35.97 5.03
N VAL A 53 4.02 35.73 4.60
CA VAL A 53 3.45 36.35 3.41
C VAL A 53 2.15 37.05 3.75
N THR A 54 1.90 38.20 3.09
CA THR A 54 0.68 38.98 3.22
C THR A 54 0.17 39.35 1.84
N ASP A 55 -1.04 38.88 1.51
CA ASP A 55 -1.77 39.12 0.27
C ASP A 55 -0.95 38.80 -1.02
N VAL A 56 -0.11 37.78 -0.94
CA VAL A 56 0.68 37.35 -2.10
C VAL A 56 -0.21 36.59 -3.07
N ALA A 57 -0.48 37.19 -4.22
CA ALA A 57 -1.18 36.51 -5.30
C ALA A 57 -0.21 35.64 -6.13
N LEU A 58 -0.70 34.49 -6.61
CA LEU A 58 0.04 33.64 -7.53
C LEU A 58 0.32 34.40 -8.83
N GLY A 59 1.52 34.26 -9.38
CA GLY A 59 1.87 34.79 -10.69
C GLY A 59 1.27 33.95 -11.83
N LYS A 60 1.84 34.08 -13.03
CA LYS A 60 1.37 33.34 -14.21
C LYS A 60 1.69 31.85 -14.13
N GLU A 61 2.83 31.52 -13.53
CA GLU A 61 3.30 30.17 -13.39
C GLU A 61 3.11 29.68 -11.94
N SER A 62 2.95 28.39 -11.75
CA SER A 62 2.71 27.78 -10.44
C SER A 62 3.84 27.99 -9.41
N TRP A 63 5.03 28.30 -9.90
CA TRP A 63 6.20 28.61 -9.06
C TRP A 63 6.37 30.10 -8.75
N GLU A 64 5.61 30.98 -9.36
CA GLU A 64 5.67 32.43 -9.13
C GLU A 64 4.88 32.80 -7.85
N THR A 65 5.52 32.61 -6.71
CA THR A 65 4.99 32.81 -5.36
C THR A 65 5.92 33.73 -4.57
N GLY A 66 5.53 34.12 -3.38
CA GLY A 66 6.48 34.62 -2.38
C GLY A 66 7.42 33.50 -1.97
N ARG A 67 8.72 33.61 -2.20
CA ARG A 67 9.61 32.46 -2.08
C ARG A 67 11.08 32.80 -1.86
N LEU A 68 11.83 31.76 -1.52
CA LEU A 68 13.26 31.75 -1.69
C LEU A 68 13.59 31.01 -2.98
N THR A 69 14.43 31.55 -3.87
CA THR A 69 14.99 30.79 -5.00
C THR A 69 16.42 30.37 -4.68
N MET A 70 16.83 29.23 -5.21
CA MET A 70 18.17 28.68 -5.00
C MET A 70 18.64 27.93 -6.24
N SER A 71 19.92 28.08 -6.61
CA SER A 71 20.55 27.29 -7.66
C SER A 71 22.06 27.20 -7.44
N PHE A 72 22.63 26.10 -7.91
CA PHE A 72 24.08 25.86 -7.86
C PHE A 72 24.70 26.09 -9.24
N HIS A 73 25.91 26.66 -9.24
CA HIS A 73 26.62 27.01 -10.47
C HIS A 73 28.08 26.52 -10.46
N ASP A 74 28.57 26.14 -11.61
CA ASP A 74 29.94 25.73 -11.82
C ASP A 74 30.91 26.94 -11.97
N ALA A 75 32.16 26.66 -12.27
CA ALA A 75 33.20 27.69 -12.49
C ALA A 75 32.96 28.56 -13.73
N LYS A 76 32.14 28.11 -14.67
CA LYS A 76 31.72 28.89 -15.84
C LYS A 76 30.47 29.73 -15.58
N GLY A 77 29.86 29.59 -14.44
CA GLY A 77 28.61 30.24 -14.07
C GLY A 77 27.36 29.52 -14.61
N GLU A 78 27.52 28.34 -15.19
CA GLU A 78 26.39 27.53 -15.65
C GLU A 78 25.74 26.78 -14.50
N ARG A 79 24.42 26.60 -14.57
CA ARG A 79 23.68 25.91 -13.53
C ARG A 79 23.98 24.41 -13.54
N ILE A 80 24.29 23.86 -12.36
CA ILE A 80 24.49 22.43 -12.13
C ILE A 80 23.31 21.84 -11.38
N GLY A 81 22.86 20.67 -11.79
CA GLY A 81 21.80 19.91 -11.16
C GLY A 81 20.41 20.48 -11.42
N PRO A 82 19.37 19.81 -10.87
CA PRO A 82 17.99 20.26 -10.94
C PRO A 82 17.78 21.52 -10.08
N TRP A 83 16.68 22.24 -10.34
CA TRP A 83 16.27 23.29 -9.44
C TRP A 83 15.95 22.70 -8.06
N PRO A 84 16.59 23.17 -6.98
CA PRO A 84 16.25 22.72 -5.64
C PRO A 84 14.80 23.07 -5.31
N ASN A 85 14.10 22.15 -4.66
CA ASN A 85 12.75 22.43 -4.18
C ASN A 85 12.85 23.31 -2.92
N VAL A 86 12.59 24.59 -3.08
CA VAL A 86 12.65 25.60 -2.03
C VAL A 86 11.28 26.02 -1.55
N PHE A 87 11.24 26.78 -0.46
CA PHE A 87 10.00 27.25 0.15
C PHE A 87 9.32 28.33 -0.70
N GLY A 88 8.02 28.16 -0.97
CA GLY A 88 7.18 29.12 -1.66
C GLY A 88 5.80 29.17 -1.01
N MET A 89 5.22 30.38 -0.89
CA MET A 89 3.93 30.62 -0.23
C MET A 89 3.10 31.66 -0.97
N THR A 90 1.78 31.53 -0.90
CA THR A 90 0.79 32.50 -1.42
C THR A 90 -0.25 32.82 -0.36
N GLY A 91 -1.08 33.85 -0.60
CA GLY A 91 -2.09 34.30 0.33
C GLY A 91 -1.50 35.07 1.49
N THR A 92 -2.08 34.92 2.68
CA THR A 92 -1.58 35.52 3.93
C THR A 92 -1.29 34.40 4.92
N THR A 93 -0.03 34.37 5.44
CA THR A 93 0.42 33.34 6.40
C THR A 93 1.15 34.01 7.55
N PRO A 94 1.04 33.47 8.77
CA PRO A 94 1.86 33.90 9.89
C PRO A 94 3.34 33.53 9.67
N TRP A 95 4.22 33.97 10.57
CA TRP A 95 5.61 33.50 10.59
C TRP A 95 5.69 32.02 10.67
N THR A 96 6.26 31.41 9.61
CA THR A 96 6.39 29.98 9.43
C THR A 96 7.87 29.61 9.38
N VAL A 97 8.27 28.60 10.16
CA VAL A 97 9.63 28.06 10.13
C VAL A 97 9.82 27.25 8.86
N CYS A 98 10.88 27.58 8.13
CA CYS A 98 11.28 26.93 6.89
C CYS A 98 12.70 26.40 7.07
N GLU A 99 12.86 25.08 7.10
CA GLU A 99 14.16 24.45 7.25
C GLU A 99 14.29 23.25 6.30
N ARG A 100 15.44 23.16 5.63
CA ARG A 100 15.74 22.02 4.75
C ARG A 100 17.25 21.86 4.51
N ILE A 101 17.67 20.62 4.30
CA ILE A 101 19.06 20.27 3.92
C ILE A 101 19.09 19.95 2.44
N TYR A 102 20.03 20.55 1.73
CA TYR A 102 20.27 20.35 0.30
C TYR A 102 21.65 19.75 0.05
N PRO A 103 21.77 18.73 -0.80
CA PRO A 103 23.08 18.29 -1.28
C PRO A 103 23.68 19.38 -2.18
N ILE A 104 24.96 19.62 -2.04
CA ILE A 104 25.71 20.49 -2.94
C ILE A 104 26.20 19.62 -4.11
N PRO A 105 25.79 19.89 -5.35
CA PRO A 105 26.26 19.11 -6.51
C PRO A 105 27.78 19.14 -6.65
N GLU A 106 28.36 18.04 -7.10
CA GLU A 106 29.76 18.00 -7.43
C GLU A 106 30.10 19.03 -8.52
N GLY A 107 31.21 19.72 -8.37
CA GLY A 107 31.63 20.81 -9.30
C GLY A 107 30.95 22.17 -9.06
N ALA A 108 30.04 22.28 -8.10
CA ALA A 108 29.42 23.55 -7.74
C ALA A 108 30.42 24.44 -6.98
N VAL A 109 30.66 25.64 -7.49
CA VAL A 109 31.56 26.64 -6.88
C VAL A 109 30.83 27.89 -6.40
N THR A 110 29.54 28.03 -6.80
CA THR A 110 28.71 29.18 -6.38
C THR A 110 27.28 28.72 -6.09
N LEU A 111 26.75 29.18 -4.97
CA LEU A 111 25.32 29.14 -4.64
C LEU A 111 24.70 30.50 -4.97
N ALA A 112 23.72 30.53 -5.84
CA ALA A 112 22.84 31.68 -6.00
C ALA A 112 21.61 31.48 -5.11
N LEU A 113 21.30 32.48 -4.28
CA LEU A 113 20.20 32.44 -3.31
C LEU A 113 19.45 33.75 -3.36
N SER A 114 18.13 33.71 -3.48
CA SER A 114 17.34 34.94 -3.55
C SER A 114 16.02 34.82 -2.80
N PRO A 115 15.90 35.44 -1.63
CA PRO A 115 14.61 35.73 -1.02
C PRO A 115 13.88 36.76 -1.87
N CYS A 116 12.65 36.45 -2.32
CA CYS A 116 11.93 37.29 -3.27
C CYS A 116 10.41 37.11 -3.21
N ASN A 117 9.71 38.04 -3.80
CA ASN A 117 8.31 37.91 -4.16
C ASN A 117 8.20 37.81 -5.70
N LEU A 118 7.98 36.62 -6.21
CA LEU A 118 7.70 36.39 -7.62
C LEU A 118 6.20 36.32 -7.90
N GLY A 119 5.35 36.41 -6.86
CA GLY A 119 3.90 36.50 -7.01
C GLY A 119 3.46 37.80 -7.69
N ALA A 120 2.22 37.84 -8.16
CA ALA A 120 1.68 38.98 -8.88
C ALA A 120 1.49 40.23 -8.00
N SER A 121 1.39 40.03 -6.67
CA SER A 121 1.19 41.14 -5.69
C SER A 121 1.61 40.71 -4.28
N GLY A 122 1.39 41.59 -3.31
CA GLY A 122 1.56 41.28 -1.88
C GLY A 122 2.97 41.51 -1.35
N THR A 123 3.20 41.05 -0.13
CA THR A 123 4.46 41.25 0.59
C THR A 123 4.95 39.95 1.18
N VAL A 124 6.27 39.69 1.05
CA VAL A 124 6.97 38.58 1.66
C VAL A 124 8.00 39.09 2.63
N GLU A 125 8.00 38.53 3.82
CA GLU A 125 8.93 38.93 4.89
C GLU A 125 9.79 37.69 5.27
N PHE A 126 11.09 37.89 5.45
CA PHE A 126 12.06 36.91 5.85
C PHE A 126 12.81 37.36 7.08
N ARG A 127 13.04 36.45 8.03
CA ARG A 127 13.93 36.67 9.18
C ARG A 127 14.68 35.41 9.57
N GLY A 128 15.83 35.58 10.26
CA GLY A 128 16.63 34.50 10.74
C GLY A 128 17.18 33.59 9.64
N LEU A 129 17.40 34.13 8.41
CA LEU A 129 18.00 33.39 7.31
C LEU A 129 19.41 32.95 7.69
N SER A 130 19.62 31.65 7.77
CA SER A 130 20.91 31.05 8.08
C SER A 130 21.25 29.91 7.11
N LEU A 131 22.53 29.85 6.78
CA LEU A 131 23.12 28.80 5.95
C LEU A 131 24.23 28.14 6.73
N THR A 132 24.06 26.85 7.02
CA THR A 132 25.10 26.06 7.69
C THR A 132 25.58 25.00 6.71
N VAL A 133 26.87 24.94 6.50
CA VAL A 133 27.49 23.93 5.61
C VAL A 133 28.01 22.75 6.44
N CYS A 134 27.74 21.55 5.94
CA CYS A 134 28.34 20.32 6.43
C CYS A 134 29.47 19.94 5.49
N ARG A 135 30.67 19.77 6.03
CA ARG A 135 31.86 19.39 5.22
C ARG A 135 31.77 17.92 4.83
N LEU A 136 32.29 17.61 3.65
CA LEU A 136 32.53 16.24 3.24
C LEU A 136 33.48 15.57 4.23
N ARG A 137 33.09 14.43 4.76
CA ARG A 137 34.02 13.57 5.48
C ARG A 137 34.86 12.81 4.45
N ALA A 138 36.15 12.65 4.73
CA ALA A 138 36.97 11.75 3.95
C ALA A 138 36.40 10.33 4.05
N LEU A 139 36.19 9.69 2.89
CA LEU A 139 35.80 8.30 2.83
C LEU A 139 36.88 7.44 3.47
N VAL A 140 36.57 6.86 4.62
CA VAL A 140 37.39 5.83 5.23
C VAL A 140 36.90 4.51 4.67
N LYS A 141 37.70 3.85 3.83
CA LYS A 141 37.41 2.48 3.37
C LYS A 141 37.59 1.52 4.55
N ALA A 142 36.57 1.36 5.32
CA ALA A 142 36.53 0.44 6.45
C ALA A 142 35.09 -0.08 6.61
N ASP A 143 34.97 -1.30 7.08
CA ASP A 143 33.66 -1.88 7.42
C ASP A 143 33.11 -1.25 8.70
N ALA A 144 31.79 -1.10 8.80
CA ALA A 144 31.15 -0.65 10.01
C ALA A 144 31.27 -1.71 11.13
N PRO A 145 31.49 -1.29 12.38
CA PRO A 145 31.42 -2.20 13.51
C PRO A 145 30.02 -2.81 13.63
N LEU A 146 29.95 -3.93 14.36
CA LEU A 146 28.66 -4.51 14.69
C LEU A 146 27.85 -3.48 15.50
N PRO A 147 26.53 -3.31 15.21
CA PRO A 147 25.68 -2.39 15.94
C PRO A 147 25.65 -2.72 17.44
N PRO A 148 25.65 -1.73 18.33
CA PRO A 148 25.50 -1.96 19.76
C PRO A 148 24.20 -2.74 20.07
N GLY A 149 24.34 -3.76 20.94
CA GLY A 149 23.19 -4.59 21.32
C GLY A 149 22.84 -5.72 20.34
N ALA A 150 23.57 -5.87 19.23
CA ALA A 150 23.40 -7.00 18.33
C ALA A 150 23.98 -8.30 18.95
N ASP A 151 23.50 -9.44 18.45
CA ASP A 151 24.10 -10.74 18.78
C ASP A 151 25.59 -10.74 18.42
N PRO A 152 26.46 -11.30 19.25
CA PRO A 152 27.93 -11.30 19.00
C PRO A 152 28.30 -11.97 17.67
N ASP A 153 27.53 -12.97 17.26
CA ASP A 153 27.67 -13.65 15.98
C ASP A 153 26.32 -13.67 15.23
N PRO A 154 25.96 -12.55 14.55
CA PRO A 154 24.70 -12.45 13.84
C PRO A 154 24.63 -13.36 12.60
N GLU A 155 25.76 -13.91 12.15
CA GLU A 155 25.86 -14.69 10.93
C GLU A 155 25.67 -16.20 11.17
N THR A 156 25.87 -16.72 12.40
CA THR A 156 25.68 -18.13 12.73
C THR A 156 24.23 -18.61 12.52
N LEU A 157 24.07 -19.86 12.14
CA LEU A 157 22.77 -20.56 12.06
C LEU A 157 22.42 -21.36 13.31
N ALA A 158 23.28 -21.38 14.34
CA ALA A 158 23.11 -22.25 15.50
C ALA A 158 21.83 -21.93 16.29
N ASP A 159 21.52 -20.64 16.43
CA ASP A 159 20.37 -20.10 17.15
C ASP A 159 19.24 -19.63 16.22
N ALA A 160 19.34 -19.88 14.92
CA ALA A 160 18.31 -19.52 13.95
C ALA A 160 17.07 -20.37 14.13
N TRP A 161 15.91 -19.74 13.96
CA TRP A 161 14.62 -20.44 13.93
C TRP A 161 14.63 -21.57 12.91
N ARG A 162 14.14 -22.75 13.33
CA ARG A 162 14.11 -23.96 12.53
C ARG A 162 12.74 -24.59 12.52
N GLN A 163 12.42 -25.22 11.42
CA GLN A 163 11.28 -26.10 11.27
C GLN A 163 11.74 -27.42 10.66
N THR A 164 11.49 -28.51 11.39
CA THR A 164 11.96 -29.85 10.99
C THR A 164 10.78 -30.79 10.79
N THR A 165 10.84 -31.59 9.76
CA THR A 165 9.94 -32.71 9.54
C THR A 165 10.77 -33.99 9.49
N ALA A 166 10.16 -35.16 9.26
CA ALA A 166 10.88 -36.41 9.12
C ALA A 166 11.95 -36.39 8.00
N THR A 167 11.76 -35.58 6.97
CA THR A 167 12.58 -35.55 5.78
C THR A 167 13.17 -34.20 5.41
N ARG A 168 12.72 -33.13 6.05
CA ARG A 168 13.12 -31.76 5.73
C ARG A 168 13.59 -31.02 6.94
N GLU A 169 14.47 -30.09 6.71
CA GLU A 169 14.82 -29.05 7.68
C GLU A 169 14.85 -27.69 6.99
N ARG A 170 14.17 -26.71 7.55
CA ARG A 170 14.07 -25.33 7.08
C ARG A 170 14.64 -24.41 8.14
N VAL A 171 15.59 -23.56 7.75
CA VAL A 171 16.26 -22.60 8.64
C VAL A 171 15.98 -21.19 8.17
N CYS A 172 15.64 -20.31 9.11
CA CYS A 172 15.43 -18.89 8.83
C CYS A 172 16.77 -18.17 8.70
N LEU A 173 16.95 -17.45 7.60
CA LEU A 173 18.11 -16.59 7.35
C LEU A 173 17.81 -15.11 7.64
N SER A 174 16.63 -14.78 8.20
CA SER A 174 16.34 -13.42 8.67
C SER A 174 17.34 -13.00 9.76
N GLY A 175 17.45 -11.69 9.99
CA GLY A 175 18.38 -11.13 10.96
C GLY A 175 19.29 -10.05 10.39
N LEU A 176 20.41 -9.80 11.03
CA LEU A 176 21.41 -8.85 10.54
C LEU A 176 22.27 -9.48 9.44
N TRP A 177 22.36 -8.78 8.32
CA TRP A 177 23.22 -9.11 7.19
C TRP A 177 24.25 -8.02 7.00
N ARG A 178 25.44 -8.39 6.55
CA ARG A 178 26.37 -7.44 5.98
C ARG A 178 25.73 -6.78 4.78
N PHE A 179 25.79 -5.44 4.71
CA PHE A 179 25.10 -4.66 3.72
C PHE A 179 25.99 -3.59 3.12
N ARG A 180 26.05 -3.51 1.79
CA ARG A 180 26.83 -2.52 1.08
C ARG A 180 26.05 -1.97 -0.11
N PRO A 181 25.61 -0.70 -0.05
CA PRO A 181 25.02 -0.06 -1.20
C PRO A 181 26.00 0.03 -2.39
N VAL A 182 25.49 0.00 -3.61
CA VAL A 182 26.22 0.23 -4.83
C VAL A 182 26.01 1.67 -5.27
N ARG A 183 27.10 2.41 -5.52
CA ARG A 183 27.02 3.80 -5.95
C ARG A 183 26.52 3.90 -7.40
N PRO A 184 25.81 4.97 -7.77
CA PRO A 184 25.45 5.22 -9.16
C PRO A 184 26.71 5.24 -10.04
N GLY A 185 26.71 4.43 -11.10
CA GLY A 185 27.85 4.31 -12.03
C GLY A 185 29.01 3.40 -11.57
N GLU A 186 28.94 2.83 -10.36
CA GLU A 186 29.90 1.84 -9.90
C GLU A 186 29.77 0.53 -10.70
N ALA A 187 30.87 0.05 -11.27
CA ALA A 187 30.91 -1.24 -11.95
C ALA A 187 30.92 -2.38 -10.90
N VAL A 188 29.90 -3.22 -10.90
CA VAL A 188 29.75 -4.30 -9.93
C VAL A 188 29.81 -5.65 -10.61
N ALA A 189 31.00 -6.09 -10.97
CA ALA A 189 31.20 -7.38 -11.63
C ALA A 189 31.31 -8.56 -10.62
N SER A 190 31.72 -8.30 -9.39
CA SER A 190 31.99 -9.31 -8.36
C SER A 190 31.60 -8.83 -6.98
N VAL A 191 31.48 -9.77 -6.03
CA VAL A 191 31.24 -9.47 -4.61
C VAL A 191 32.38 -8.61 -4.06
N PRO A 192 32.08 -7.42 -3.47
CA PRO A 192 33.12 -6.57 -2.92
C PRO A 192 33.89 -7.26 -1.78
N PRO A 193 35.21 -7.04 -1.68
CA PRO A 193 36.05 -7.66 -0.63
C PRO A 193 35.69 -7.12 0.77
N PRO A 194 36.11 -7.81 1.84
CA PRO A 194 36.10 -7.24 3.19
C PRO A 194 36.89 -5.93 3.25
N GLY A 195 36.49 -5.01 4.12
CA GLY A 195 37.11 -3.68 4.24
C GLY A 195 36.66 -2.66 3.18
N ASP A 196 35.71 -3.02 2.30
CA ASP A 196 35.17 -2.15 1.26
C ASP A 196 33.82 -1.53 1.66
N CYS A 197 33.77 -0.93 2.84
CA CYS A 197 32.64 -0.18 3.37
C CYS A 197 31.37 -1.02 3.63
N TRP A 198 31.52 -2.24 4.06
CA TRP A 198 30.38 -3.04 4.50
C TRP A 198 29.80 -2.51 5.80
N GLY A 199 28.49 -2.37 5.81
CA GLY A 199 27.69 -2.08 7.00
C GLY A 199 26.81 -3.24 7.39
N TRP A 200 25.68 -2.91 8.02
CA TRP A 200 24.70 -3.88 8.49
C TRP A 200 23.29 -3.42 8.15
N PHE A 201 22.42 -4.38 7.88
CA PHE A 201 21.01 -4.13 7.62
C PHE A 201 20.17 -5.33 8.04
N LYS A 202 18.96 -5.09 8.55
CA LYS A 202 18.03 -6.16 8.91
C LYS A 202 17.32 -6.71 7.69
N VAL A 203 17.16 -8.03 7.65
CA VAL A 203 16.33 -8.77 6.69
C VAL A 203 15.30 -9.56 7.50
N PRO A 204 13.99 -9.44 7.18
CA PRO A 204 13.34 -8.57 6.20
C PRO A 204 13.51 -7.10 6.50
N GLY A 205 13.59 -6.28 5.43
CA GLY A 205 13.69 -4.85 5.61
C GLY A 205 13.62 -4.05 4.32
N MET A 206 13.06 -2.86 4.41
CA MET A 206 13.01 -1.90 3.32
C MET A 206 14.15 -0.91 3.44
N TRP A 207 14.81 -0.60 2.32
CA TRP A 207 15.78 0.49 2.30
C TRP A 207 15.09 1.82 2.57
N PRO A 208 15.75 2.74 3.28
CA PRO A 208 15.22 4.07 3.49
C PRO A 208 14.86 4.76 2.19
N HIS A 209 13.69 5.36 2.09
CA HIS A 209 13.26 6.09 0.91
C HIS A 209 12.52 7.40 1.23
N GLY A 210 12.50 8.25 0.30
CA GLY A 210 11.82 9.38 -0.24
C GLY A 210 11.09 10.42 0.62
N GLU A 211 11.00 11.62 0.04
CA GLU A 211 10.45 12.86 0.65
C GLU A 211 8.94 12.85 0.94
N TRP A 212 8.20 11.92 0.35
CA TRP A 212 6.73 11.89 0.43
C TRP A 212 6.20 11.06 1.59
N MET A 213 7.01 10.13 2.09
CA MET A 213 6.73 9.45 3.34
C MET A 213 7.81 9.87 4.32
N PRO A 214 7.48 10.63 5.33
CA PRO A 214 8.43 10.92 6.40
C PRO A 214 8.97 9.61 6.94
N GLU A 215 10.15 9.60 7.48
CA GLU A 215 11.01 8.48 7.90
C GLU A 215 10.35 7.35 8.73
N SER A 216 9.04 7.27 8.67
CA SER A 216 8.20 6.30 9.36
C SER A 216 8.33 4.92 8.74
N GLY A 217 8.63 3.96 9.57
CA GLY A 217 8.73 2.55 9.17
C GLY A 217 10.00 2.19 8.44
N VAL A 218 10.95 3.10 8.34
CA VAL A 218 12.24 2.87 7.71
C VAL A 218 13.15 2.16 8.68
N GLN A 219 13.73 1.07 8.23
CA GLN A 219 14.75 0.38 9.01
C GLN A 219 16.07 1.16 9.01
N GLN A 220 16.72 1.17 10.16
CA GLN A 220 18.01 1.79 10.32
C GLN A 220 19.09 0.99 9.58
N VAL A 221 19.95 1.71 8.86
CA VAL A 221 21.11 1.16 8.20
C VAL A 221 22.35 1.58 8.99
N TRP A 222 23.12 0.62 9.43
CA TRP A 222 24.38 0.85 10.13
C TRP A 222 25.51 0.77 9.12
N LEU A 223 25.90 1.92 8.58
CA LEU A 223 27.01 2.03 7.63
C LEU A 223 28.19 2.71 8.30
N ALA A 224 29.40 2.28 7.94
CA ALA A 224 30.56 3.17 8.00
C ALA A 224 30.22 4.41 7.15
N PRO A 225 30.94 5.55 7.31
CA PRO A 225 30.68 6.76 6.53
C PRO A 225 30.95 6.51 5.02
N TRP A 226 30.03 5.72 4.44
CA TRP A 226 30.04 5.28 3.05
C TRP A 226 29.41 6.29 2.12
N LEU A 227 28.33 6.91 2.59
CA LEU A 227 27.69 7.99 1.86
C LEU A 227 28.46 9.26 2.18
N GLU A 228 29.10 9.83 1.18
CA GLU A 228 29.37 11.25 1.24
C GLU A 228 28.07 11.98 1.58
N GLU A 229 28.17 13.12 2.24
CA GLU A 229 27.00 13.90 2.62
C GLU A 229 26.09 14.31 1.43
N ARG A 230 26.55 14.11 0.19
CA ARG A 230 25.81 14.32 -1.06
C ARG A 230 24.95 13.15 -1.48
N GLU A 231 25.29 11.93 -1.06
CA GLU A 231 24.62 10.71 -1.48
C GLU A 231 23.58 10.31 -0.43
N ARG A 232 22.44 9.83 -0.88
CA ARG A 232 21.36 9.38 0.01
C ARG A 232 21.06 7.92 -0.29
N ILE A 233 20.83 7.14 0.75
CA ILE A 233 20.44 5.72 0.59
C ILE A 233 19.15 5.58 -0.22
N ARG A 234 18.26 6.59 -0.23
CA ARG A 234 17.07 6.61 -1.07
C ARG A 234 17.39 6.55 -2.58
N ASP A 235 18.54 7.07 -3.00
CA ASP A 235 18.96 7.12 -4.40
C ASP A 235 19.67 5.82 -4.82
N VAL A 236 19.90 4.90 -3.87
CA VAL A 236 20.50 3.59 -4.12
C VAL A 236 19.51 2.72 -4.87
N GLU A 237 19.92 2.18 -6.01
CA GLU A 237 19.14 1.23 -6.81
C GLU A 237 19.64 -0.21 -6.67
N GLN A 238 20.86 -0.38 -6.16
CA GLN A 238 21.47 -1.71 -5.95
C GLN A 238 22.20 -1.75 -4.62
N ALA A 239 22.17 -2.90 -3.99
CA ALA A 239 22.97 -3.17 -2.80
C ALA A 239 23.37 -4.64 -2.74
N TRP A 240 24.51 -4.86 -2.09
CA TRP A 240 24.99 -6.17 -1.73
C TRP A 240 24.57 -6.51 -0.32
N TYR A 241 24.15 -7.76 -0.14
CA TYR A 241 23.97 -8.41 1.15
C TYR A 241 24.90 -9.59 1.19
N LYS A 242 25.48 -9.89 2.33
CA LYS A 242 26.22 -11.14 2.52
C LYS A 242 26.17 -11.67 3.94
N ARG A 243 26.35 -12.96 4.04
CA ARG A 243 26.36 -13.69 5.30
C ARG A 243 27.24 -14.92 5.17
N ARG A 244 28.00 -15.24 6.23
CA ARG A 244 28.79 -16.48 6.32
C ARG A 244 28.12 -17.44 7.27
N PHE A 245 28.04 -18.69 6.89
CA PHE A 245 27.49 -19.73 7.74
C PHE A 245 27.99 -21.11 7.29
N ALA A 246 27.98 -22.06 8.22
CA ALA A 246 28.19 -23.48 7.89
C ALA A 246 26.85 -24.17 7.66
N VAL A 247 26.74 -24.85 6.54
CA VAL A 247 25.61 -25.74 6.26
C VAL A 247 25.78 -27.01 7.11
N PRO A 248 24.73 -27.49 7.82
CA PRO A 248 24.86 -28.70 8.64
C PRO A 248 25.34 -29.91 7.85
N ASP A 249 26.27 -30.71 8.42
CA ASP A 249 26.76 -31.97 7.81
C ASP A 249 25.64 -32.95 7.48
N ALA A 250 24.59 -32.99 8.30
CA ALA A 250 23.41 -33.82 8.12
C ALA A 250 22.62 -33.51 6.84
N TRP A 251 22.94 -32.43 6.13
CA TRP A 251 22.32 -32.05 4.86
C TRP A 251 23.06 -32.65 3.64
N ALA A 252 24.11 -33.42 3.86
CA ALA A 252 24.82 -34.09 2.77
C ALA A 252 23.87 -34.97 1.94
N GLY A 253 23.96 -34.85 0.62
CA GLY A 253 23.10 -35.60 -0.33
C GLY A 253 21.66 -35.08 -0.45
N ARG A 254 21.29 -34.01 0.26
CA ARG A 254 19.97 -33.39 0.12
C ARG A 254 19.98 -32.29 -0.96
N ARG A 255 18.79 -31.99 -1.47
CA ARG A 255 18.58 -30.81 -2.29
C ARG A 255 18.52 -29.58 -1.35
N LEU A 256 19.21 -28.52 -1.70
CA LEU A 256 19.27 -27.28 -0.91
C LEU A 256 18.63 -26.14 -1.69
N THR A 257 17.62 -25.49 -1.12
CA THR A 257 16.94 -24.36 -1.77
C THR A 257 16.96 -23.11 -0.89
N LEU A 258 17.15 -21.95 -1.52
CA LEU A 258 17.00 -20.64 -0.91
C LEU A 258 15.67 -20.04 -1.35
N THR A 259 14.76 -19.79 -0.40
CA THR A 259 13.45 -19.20 -0.65
C THR A 259 13.42 -17.73 -0.26
N PHE A 260 12.98 -16.87 -1.19
CA PHE A 260 12.65 -15.45 -0.94
C PHE A 260 11.14 -15.33 -0.85
N THR A 261 10.62 -15.01 0.34
CA THR A 261 9.16 -14.87 0.47
C THR A 261 8.64 -13.59 -0.17
N MET A 262 9.44 -12.51 -0.16
CA MET A 262 9.15 -11.26 -0.89
C MET A 262 10.46 -10.53 -1.23
N LEU A 263 10.58 -10.06 -2.46
CA LEU A 263 11.76 -9.40 -2.99
C LEU A 263 11.40 -8.19 -3.87
N GLN A 264 12.12 -7.11 -3.72
CA GLN A 264 11.94 -5.86 -4.51
C GLN A 264 13.26 -5.47 -5.18
N THR A 265 13.55 -5.79 -6.46
CA THR A 265 12.68 -6.51 -7.42
C THR A 265 13.41 -7.69 -8.03
N HIS A 266 14.73 -7.72 -7.94
CA HIS A 266 15.60 -8.76 -8.50
C HIS A 266 16.78 -9.02 -7.57
N ALA A 267 17.12 -10.26 -7.34
CA ALA A 267 18.31 -10.67 -6.61
C ALA A 267 19.12 -11.67 -7.43
N GLN A 268 20.41 -11.41 -7.55
CA GLN A 268 21.38 -12.35 -8.06
C GLN A 268 22.18 -12.92 -6.89
N ALA A 269 22.25 -14.23 -6.78
CA ALA A 269 22.92 -14.93 -5.70
C ALA A 269 24.31 -15.46 -6.09
N PHE A 270 25.22 -15.44 -5.11
CA PHE A 270 26.59 -15.91 -5.25
C PHE A 270 26.95 -16.75 -4.03
N VAL A 271 27.63 -17.87 -4.25
CA VAL A 271 28.23 -18.66 -3.19
C VAL A 271 29.75 -18.65 -3.39
N ASP A 272 30.50 -18.24 -2.34
CA ASP A 272 31.96 -18.05 -2.40
C ASP A 272 32.39 -17.25 -3.65
N GLY A 273 31.64 -16.17 -3.97
CA GLY A 273 31.89 -15.28 -5.10
C GLY A 273 31.47 -15.83 -6.48
N ARG A 274 30.97 -17.06 -6.57
CA ARG A 274 30.50 -17.67 -7.82
C ARG A 274 29.00 -17.48 -7.99
N PRO A 275 28.51 -16.99 -9.14
CA PRO A 275 27.09 -16.83 -9.39
C PRO A 275 26.38 -18.20 -9.39
N CYS A 276 25.24 -18.28 -8.74
CA CYS A 276 24.46 -19.50 -8.61
C CYS A 276 23.00 -19.37 -9.04
N GLY A 277 22.59 -18.21 -9.53
CA GLY A 277 21.27 -17.98 -10.09
C GLY A 277 20.65 -16.65 -9.66
N GLU A 278 19.40 -16.46 -10.01
CA GLU A 278 18.68 -15.22 -9.76
C GLU A 278 17.21 -15.46 -9.40
N VAL A 279 16.62 -14.51 -8.67
CA VAL A 279 15.20 -14.51 -8.29
C VAL A 279 14.61 -13.16 -8.62
N TRP A 280 13.38 -13.18 -9.13
CA TRP A 280 12.62 -11.99 -9.53
C TRP A 280 11.41 -11.77 -8.63
N TYR A 281 10.95 -10.52 -8.58
CA TYR A 281 9.69 -10.14 -7.94
C TYR A 281 8.52 -11.05 -8.38
N PRO A 282 7.64 -11.45 -7.46
CA PRO A 282 7.56 -11.03 -6.04
C PRO A 282 8.44 -11.85 -5.09
N GLY A 283 9.07 -12.92 -5.53
CA GLY A 283 9.90 -13.85 -4.79
C GLY A 283 10.04 -15.14 -5.53
N GLY A 284 10.64 -16.14 -4.93
CA GLY A 284 10.90 -17.42 -5.57
C GLY A 284 11.84 -18.31 -4.79
N GLU A 285 12.16 -19.44 -5.40
CA GLU A 285 13.12 -20.41 -4.88
C GLU A 285 14.30 -20.54 -5.82
N LEU A 286 15.49 -20.66 -5.23
CA LEU A 286 16.75 -20.86 -5.93
C LEU A 286 17.39 -22.16 -5.48
N ASP A 287 17.74 -23.04 -6.41
CA ASP A 287 18.47 -24.26 -6.14
C ASP A 287 19.95 -23.98 -5.90
N LEU A 288 20.41 -24.27 -4.70
CA LEU A 288 21.81 -24.13 -4.28
C LEU A 288 22.51 -25.48 -4.09
N THR A 289 21.93 -26.60 -4.50
CA THR A 289 22.43 -27.98 -4.25
C THR A 289 23.87 -28.17 -4.71
N GLY A 290 24.23 -27.67 -5.87
CA GLY A 290 25.60 -27.78 -6.41
C GLY A 290 26.57 -26.71 -5.93
N HIS A 291 26.13 -25.77 -5.12
CA HIS A 291 26.88 -24.59 -4.71
C HIS A 291 27.25 -24.59 -3.22
N LEU A 292 26.34 -25.04 -2.37
CA LEU A 292 26.57 -25.19 -0.94
C LEU A 292 27.11 -26.57 -0.61
N VAL A 293 28.15 -26.62 0.22
CA VAL A 293 28.80 -27.87 0.65
C VAL A 293 28.53 -28.08 2.13
N PRO A 294 27.77 -29.10 2.53
CA PRO A 294 27.54 -29.42 3.94
C PRO A 294 28.84 -29.58 4.73
N GLY A 295 28.86 -29.14 5.98
CA GLY A 295 30.05 -29.17 6.86
C GLY A 295 31.05 -28.04 6.61
N ARG A 296 30.89 -27.26 5.56
CA ARG A 296 31.81 -26.17 5.24
C ARG A 296 31.20 -24.81 5.53
N GLU A 297 31.99 -23.92 6.11
CA GLU A 297 31.64 -22.51 6.17
C GLU A 297 31.80 -21.87 4.77
N GLN A 298 30.75 -21.20 4.31
CA GLN A 298 30.70 -20.54 2.99
C GLN A 298 30.03 -19.16 3.10
N GLU A 299 30.36 -18.29 2.14
CA GLU A 299 29.74 -16.97 2.03
C GLU A 299 28.60 -17.00 0.99
N LEU A 300 27.38 -16.72 1.42
CA LEU A 300 26.26 -16.39 0.54
C LEU A 300 26.20 -14.88 0.38
N ALA A 301 26.32 -14.40 -0.85
CA ALA A 301 26.14 -13.00 -1.20
C ALA A 301 24.98 -12.84 -2.17
N LEU A 302 24.22 -11.75 -2.00
CA LEU A 302 23.05 -11.42 -2.81
C LEU A 302 23.23 -10.00 -3.33
N ARG A 303 23.16 -9.80 -4.63
CA ARG A 303 23.09 -8.47 -5.24
C ARG A 303 21.65 -8.15 -5.57
N VAL A 304 21.05 -7.28 -4.78
CA VAL A 304 19.66 -6.87 -4.95
C VAL A 304 19.60 -5.61 -5.80
N THR A 305 18.77 -5.65 -6.85
CA THR A 305 18.50 -4.51 -7.74
C THR A 305 17.03 -4.12 -7.62
N ALA A 306 16.78 -2.88 -7.23
CA ALA A 306 15.45 -2.33 -7.03
C ALA A 306 15.09 -1.44 -8.23
N ARG A 307 14.72 -2.06 -9.33
CA ARG A 307 14.27 -1.41 -10.56
C ARG A 307 12.91 -1.92 -10.99
N PRO A 308 12.12 -1.12 -11.72
CA PRO A 308 10.92 -1.61 -12.36
C PRO A 308 11.22 -2.84 -13.23
N LEU A 309 10.32 -3.81 -13.23
CA LEU A 309 10.48 -5.04 -14.06
C LEU A 309 10.25 -4.76 -15.54
N THR A 310 9.55 -3.65 -15.85
CA THR A 310 9.34 -3.17 -17.22
C THR A 310 9.83 -1.74 -17.33
N ALA A 311 10.64 -1.45 -18.34
CA ALA A 311 11.10 -0.11 -18.63
C ALA A 311 9.98 0.79 -19.20
N GLU A 312 8.91 0.18 -19.70
CA GLU A 312 7.78 0.86 -20.32
C GLU A 312 6.47 0.38 -19.70
N ARG A 313 5.62 1.32 -19.33
CA ARG A 313 4.27 1.06 -18.85
C ARG A 313 3.31 2.15 -19.29
N ASN A 314 2.03 1.84 -19.42
CA ASN A 314 1.04 2.84 -19.70
C ASN A 314 0.82 3.74 -18.48
N ALA A 315 0.69 5.04 -18.71
CA ALA A 315 0.34 5.97 -17.65
C ALA A 315 -1.07 5.66 -17.12
N PHE A 316 -1.20 5.69 -15.80
CA PHE A 316 -2.53 5.60 -15.17
C PHE A 316 -3.43 6.73 -15.70
N MET A 317 -4.65 6.42 -16.08
CA MET A 317 -5.63 7.37 -16.67
C MET A 317 -5.20 8.05 -17.98
N ALA A 318 -4.10 7.63 -18.59
CA ALA A 318 -3.66 8.13 -19.89
C ALA A 318 -3.16 6.94 -20.74
N PRO A 319 -4.08 6.14 -21.28
CA PRO A 319 -3.77 4.84 -21.89
C PRO A 319 -2.93 4.90 -23.16
N ASP A 320 -2.97 6.02 -23.84
CA ASP A 320 -2.20 6.23 -25.09
C ASP A 320 -0.76 6.66 -24.80
N ARG A 321 -0.49 6.96 -23.54
CA ARG A 321 0.84 7.46 -23.13
C ARG A 321 1.65 6.34 -22.52
N ILE A 322 2.64 5.88 -23.26
CA ILE A 322 3.70 5.03 -22.74
C ILE A 322 4.66 5.89 -21.94
N ILE A 323 4.87 5.51 -20.69
CA ILE A 323 5.87 6.13 -19.83
C ILE A 323 7.07 5.19 -19.77
N THR A 324 8.25 5.71 -20.10
CA THR A 324 9.49 5.03 -19.75
C THR A 324 9.73 5.24 -18.27
N ASP A 325 9.69 4.18 -17.50
CA ASP A 325 9.94 4.25 -16.08
C ASP A 325 11.45 4.34 -15.82
N LYS A 326 11.88 5.55 -15.46
CA LYS A 326 13.27 5.83 -15.09
C LYS A 326 13.44 5.89 -13.57
N ALA A 327 12.34 5.86 -12.84
CA ALA A 327 12.37 5.96 -11.38
C ALA A 327 12.73 4.62 -10.76
N SER A 328 13.49 4.65 -9.70
CA SER A 328 13.64 3.49 -8.82
C SER A 328 12.32 3.19 -8.12
N VAL A 329 12.09 1.94 -7.76
CA VAL A 329 10.91 1.55 -6.98
C VAL A 329 10.93 2.17 -5.58
N ASN A 330 9.76 2.44 -5.00
CA ASN A 330 9.65 3.10 -3.70
C ASN A 330 10.13 2.19 -2.56
N HIS A 331 9.65 0.95 -2.52
CA HIS A 331 10.02 -0.04 -1.52
C HIS A 331 11.10 -0.95 -2.10
N LYS A 332 12.26 -0.97 -1.48
CA LYS A 332 13.46 -1.62 -2.02
C LYS A 332 13.99 -2.64 -1.02
N GLY A 333 14.62 -3.68 -1.54
CA GLY A 333 15.35 -4.64 -0.72
C GLY A 333 14.68 -6.00 -0.60
N ILE A 334 15.13 -6.78 0.37
CA ILE A 334 14.56 -8.08 0.71
C ILE A 334 13.49 -7.82 1.78
N THR A 335 12.23 -7.69 1.32
CA THR A 335 11.11 -7.26 2.16
C THR A 335 10.32 -8.43 2.75
N GLY A 336 10.70 -9.66 2.46
CA GLY A 336 10.18 -10.88 3.07
C GLY A 336 11.28 -11.72 3.71
N ASP A 337 10.88 -12.77 4.40
CA ASP A 337 11.81 -13.70 5.01
C ASP A 337 12.63 -14.48 3.99
N LEU A 338 13.85 -14.83 4.38
CA LEU A 338 14.71 -15.76 3.67
C LEU A 338 14.76 -17.10 4.41
N PHE A 339 14.64 -18.18 3.67
CA PHE A 339 14.79 -19.52 4.24
C PHE A 339 15.76 -20.35 3.42
N LEU A 340 16.62 -21.07 4.12
CA LEU A 340 17.41 -22.15 3.55
C LEU A 340 16.76 -23.48 3.94
N THR A 341 16.44 -24.34 2.93
CA THR A 341 15.72 -25.58 3.17
C THR A 341 16.50 -26.75 2.59
N ALA A 342 16.69 -27.78 3.40
CA ALA A 342 17.16 -29.10 2.98
C ALA A 342 15.98 -30.05 2.79
N LEU A 343 15.83 -30.60 1.61
CA LEU A 343 14.73 -31.50 1.21
C LEU A 343 15.21 -32.70 0.45
N PRO A 344 14.36 -33.75 0.26
CA PRO A 344 14.77 -34.96 -0.48
C PRO A 344 15.23 -34.62 -1.90
N PRO A 345 16.30 -35.25 -2.40
CA PRO A 345 16.90 -34.91 -3.69
C PRO A 345 16.09 -35.40 -4.89
N ALA A 346 15.27 -36.43 -4.71
CA ALA A 346 14.53 -37.12 -5.78
C ALA A 346 13.03 -36.86 -5.65
N ALA A 347 12.23 -37.90 -5.44
CA ALA A 347 10.79 -37.83 -5.30
C ALA A 347 10.41 -36.97 -4.08
N ARG A 348 9.59 -35.93 -4.26
CA ARG A 348 9.24 -35.02 -3.20
C ARG A 348 7.95 -34.24 -3.47
N LEU A 349 7.42 -33.67 -2.40
CA LEU A 349 6.36 -32.68 -2.44
C LEU A 349 6.96 -31.28 -2.69
N GLU A 350 6.31 -30.43 -3.47
CA GLU A 350 6.72 -29.04 -3.66
C GLU A 350 5.81 -28.08 -2.88
N ASP A 351 4.49 -28.34 -2.90
CA ASP A 351 3.49 -27.55 -2.17
C ASP A 351 2.20 -28.35 -2.00
N VAL A 352 1.27 -27.83 -1.19
CA VAL A 352 -0.07 -28.38 -1.05
C VAL A 352 -1.13 -27.28 -1.04
N HIS A 353 -2.17 -27.43 -1.83
CA HIS A 353 -3.40 -26.67 -1.69
C HIS A 353 -4.43 -27.52 -0.93
N VAL A 354 -4.85 -27.04 0.24
CA VAL A 354 -5.88 -27.68 1.05
C VAL A 354 -7.21 -26.96 0.79
N MET A 355 -8.08 -27.62 0.04
CA MET A 355 -9.39 -27.08 -0.32
C MET A 355 -10.47 -27.69 0.57
N THR A 356 -11.32 -26.86 1.14
CA THR A 356 -12.39 -27.27 2.03
C THR A 356 -13.74 -26.94 1.42
N SER A 357 -14.68 -27.88 1.51
CA SER A 357 -16.08 -27.68 1.14
C SER A 357 -16.96 -27.98 2.37
N VAL A 358 -17.66 -26.96 2.83
CA VAL A 358 -18.62 -27.09 3.94
C VAL A 358 -19.89 -27.75 3.46
N SER A 359 -20.33 -27.44 2.25
CA SER A 359 -21.53 -28.03 1.63
C SER A 359 -21.39 -29.54 1.42
N ASP A 360 -20.22 -30.01 1.00
CA ASP A 360 -19.93 -31.44 0.77
C ASP A 360 -19.34 -32.13 2.00
N ARG A 361 -19.03 -31.38 3.05
CA ARG A 361 -18.32 -31.85 4.26
C ARG A 361 -17.05 -32.62 3.93
N ARG A 362 -16.22 -32.04 3.05
CA ARG A 362 -15.03 -32.66 2.48
C ARG A 362 -13.80 -31.75 2.55
N VAL A 363 -12.66 -32.39 2.62
CA VAL A 363 -11.36 -31.75 2.38
C VAL A 363 -10.69 -32.40 1.16
N THR A 364 -10.07 -31.59 0.34
CA THR A 364 -9.26 -32.04 -0.82
C THR A 364 -7.84 -31.55 -0.66
N PHE A 365 -6.90 -32.47 -0.80
CA PHE A 365 -5.47 -32.18 -0.80
C PHE A 365 -4.97 -32.29 -2.24
N ALA A 366 -4.47 -31.19 -2.80
CA ALA A 366 -3.82 -31.16 -4.10
C ALA A 366 -2.34 -30.86 -3.87
N ALA A 367 -1.51 -31.88 -3.97
CA ALA A 367 -0.08 -31.81 -3.72
C ALA A 367 0.70 -31.68 -5.03
N GLU A 368 1.41 -30.57 -5.20
CA GLU A 368 2.38 -30.40 -6.27
C GLU A 368 3.62 -31.24 -5.96
N THR A 369 4.15 -31.96 -6.95
CA THR A 369 5.24 -32.92 -6.74
C THR A 369 6.34 -32.75 -7.77
N ALA A 370 7.52 -33.22 -7.45
CA ALA A 370 8.63 -33.30 -8.37
C ALA A 370 9.40 -34.61 -8.20
N GLY A 371 9.99 -35.09 -9.31
CA GLY A 371 10.83 -36.30 -9.33
C GLY A 371 10.08 -37.59 -9.13
N LEU A 372 8.75 -37.62 -9.31
CA LEU A 372 7.93 -38.83 -9.22
C LEU A 372 7.91 -39.59 -10.55
N ASP A 373 7.94 -40.92 -10.47
CA ASP A 373 7.61 -41.78 -11.58
C ASP A 373 6.08 -41.98 -11.70
N ALA A 374 5.63 -42.84 -12.61
CA ALA A 374 4.19 -43.09 -12.81
C ALA A 374 3.48 -43.74 -11.60
N GLY A 375 4.20 -44.02 -10.53
CA GLY A 375 3.66 -44.52 -9.28
C GLY A 375 3.42 -46.02 -9.23
N PRO A 376 2.58 -46.53 -8.32
CA PRO A 376 1.62 -45.76 -7.50
C PRO A 376 2.26 -45.10 -6.27
N TRP A 377 1.74 -43.94 -5.95
CA TRP A 377 2.08 -43.13 -4.77
C TRP A 377 0.88 -43.01 -3.83
N ARG A 378 1.10 -42.69 -2.57
CA ARG A 378 0.02 -42.34 -1.63
C ARG A 378 0.34 -41.05 -0.89
N LEU A 379 -0.70 -40.35 -0.49
CA LEU A 379 -0.61 -39.15 0.37
C LEU A 379 -1.23 -39.46 1.72
N ARG A 380 -0.54 -39.04 2.79
CA ARG A 380 -1.07 -39.07 4.16
C ARG A 380 -1.07 -37.65 4.73
N ALA A 381 -2.23 -37.17 5.13
CA ALA A 381 -2.39 -35.92 5.82
C ALA A 381 -2.68 -36.14 7.30
N GLU A 382 -1.84 -35.65 8.17
CA GLU A 382 -2.05 -35.61 9.62
C GLU A 382 -2.44 -34.20 10.02
N VAL A 383 -3.60 -34.08 10.68
CA VAL A 383 -4.21 -32.80 11.00
C VAL A 383 -4.29 -32.67 12.51
N SER A 384 -3.77 -31.57 13.05
CA SER A 384 -3.92 -31.16 14.45
C SER A 384 -4.60 -29.81 14.56
N GLU A 385 -5.23 -29.50 15.69
CA GLU A 385 -5.65 -28.12 15.95
C GLU A 385 -4.41 -27.22 16.04
N ARG A 386 -4.49 -25.97 15.57
CA ARG A 386 -3.33 -25.06 15.56
C ARG A 386 -2.85 -24.83 17.01
N GLY A 387 -1.56 -25.02 17.21
CA GLY A 387 -0.92 -24.95 18.53
C GLY A 387 -1.04 -26.22 19.36
N GLY A 388 -1.79 -27.22 18.90
CA GLY A 388 -1.88 -28.54 19.53
C GLY A 388 -0.85 -29.53 18.98
N ALA A 389 -0.29 -30.36 19.84
CA ALA A 389 0.66 -31.42 19.47
C ALA A 389 -0.03 -32.75 19.11
N VAL A 390 -1.31 -32.89 19.38
CA VAL A 390 -2.06 -34.14 19.18
C VAL A 390 -2.66 -34.14 17.77
N VAL A 391 -2.43 -35.24 17.02
CA VAL A 391 -3.10 -35.48 15.74
C VAL A 391 -4.59 -35.75 16.00
N ALA A 392 -5.43 -34.79 15.60
CA ALA A 392 -6.87 -34.87 15.75
C ALA A 392 -7.50 -35.78 14.67
N ARG A 393 -6.92 -35.76 13.47
CA ARG A 393 -7.42 -36.51 12.31
C ARG A 393 -6.28 -36.97 11.39
N ARG A 394 -6.45 -38.14 10.81
CA ARG A 394 -5.56 -38.67 9.76
C ARG A 394 -6.37 -39.04 8.53
N PHE A 395 -5.90 -38.61 7.38
CA PHE A 395 -6.44 -38.97 6.07
C PHE A 395 -5.34 -39.65 5.26
N GLU A 396 -5.66 -40.71 4.55
CA GLU A 396 -4.72 -41.40 3.64
C GLU A 396 -5.44 -41.67 2.32
N SER A 397 -4.76 -41.47 1.23
CA SER A 397 -5.30 -41.73 -0.10
C SER A 397 -5.16 -43.18 -0.49
N ASP A 398 -5.98 -43.64 -1.43
CA ASP A 398 -5.66 -44.81 -2.25
C ASP A 398 -4.39 -44.54 -3.09
N ALA A 399 -4.01 -45.54 -3.89
CA ALA A 399 -2.91 -45.41 -4.83
C ALA A 399 -3.20 -44.34 -5.89
N LEU A 400 -2.28 -43.37 -6.03
CA LEU A 400 -2.37 -42.22 -6.93
C LEU A 400 -1.24 -42.27 -7.98
N ALA A 401 -1.50 -41.67 -9.13
CA ALA A 401 -0.49 -41.29 -10.08
C ALA A 401 -0.53 -39.75 -10.28
N PRO A 402 0.62 -39.11 -10.49
CA PRO A 402 0.63 -37.68 -10.76
C PRO A 402 -0.09 -37.37 -12.10
N ASP A 403 -0.86 -36.31 -12.12
CA ASP A 403 -1.45 -35.82 -13.36
C ASP A 403 -0.39 -35.19 -14.29
N ALA A 404 -0.81 -34.68 -15.46
CA ALA A 404 0.10 -34.07 -16.42
C ALA A 404 0.85 -32.83 -15.89
N ALA A 405 0.35 -32.22 -14.82
CA ALA A 405 0.98 -31.08 -14.12
C ALA A 405 1.85 -31.55 -12.93
N GLY A 406 1.97 -32.84 -12.69
CA GLY A 406 2.72 -33.38 -11.56
C GLY A 406 1.96 -33.27 -10.22
N VAL A 407 0.64 -33.19 -10.25
CA VAL A 407 -0.19 -33.02 -9.04
C VAL A 407 -0.80 -34.36 -8.63
N LEU A 408 -0.61 -34.71 -7.36
CA LEU A 408 -1.38 -35.78 -6.71
C LEU A 408 -2.58 -35.19 -5.99
N ARG A 409 -3.77 -35.76 -6.21
CA ARG A 409 -5.00 -35.22 -5.62
C ARG A 409 -5.84 -36.32 -4.97
N PHE A 410 -6.29 -36.08 -3.75
CA PHE A 410 -7.32 -36.90 -3.14
C PHE A 410 -8.27 -36.08 -2.26
N SER A 411 -9.46 -36.61 -2.06
CA SER A 411 -10.50 -35.97 -1.23
C SER A 411 -10.99 -36.93 -0.18
N ALA A 412 -11.27 -36.43 1.01
CA ALA A 412 -11.76 -37.21 2.13
C ALA A 412 -12.97 -36.53 2.79
N ALA A 413 -13.87 -37.31 3.36
CA ALA A 413 -14.96 -36.79 4.16
C ALA A 413 -14.45 -36.27 5.51
N TRP A 414 -14.95 -35.09 5.92
CA TRP A 414 -14.67 -34.48 7.22
C TRP A 414 -15.91 -33.80 7.78
N PRO A 415 -16.91 -34.58 8.23
CA PRO A 415 -18.21 -34.05 8.64
C PRO A 415 -18.22 -33.30 9.96
N ASP A 416 -17.22 -33.54 10.81
CA ASP A 416 -17.07 -33.01 12.17
C ASP A 416 -15.99 -31.91 12.27
N ALA A 417 -15.56 -31.35 11.13
CA ALA A 417 -14.63 -30.24 11.13
C ALA A 417 -15.22 -29.01 11.83
N LYS A 418 -14.44 -28.42 12.74
CA LYS A 418 -14.80 -27.12 13.31
C LYS A 418 -14.56 -26.04 12.27
N LEU A 419 -15.56 -25.23 12.02
CA LEU A 419 -15.50 -24.21 10.97
C LEU A 419 -14.71 -22.99 11.46
N TRP A 420 -13.81 -22.51 10.60
CA TRP A 420 -13.28 -21.17 10.72
C TRP A 420 -14.32 -20.17 10.19
N ASP A 421 -14.59 -19.13 10.98
CA ASP A 421 -15.52 -18.07 10.65
C ASP A 421 -15.07 -16.76 11.29
N THR A 422 -15.72 -15.64 10.96
CA THR A 422 -15.49 -14.34 11.61
C THR A 422 -15.65 -14.39 13.13
N ASP A 423 -16.61 -15.21 13.63
CA ASP A 423 -16.91 -15.37 15.04
C ASP A 423 -16.15 -16.51 15.71
N THR A 424 -15.57 -17.42 14.92
CA THR A 424 -14.82 -18.58 15.41
C THR A 424 -13.43 -18.70 14.76
N PRO A 425 -12.63 -17.62 14.72
CA PRO A 425 -11.32 -17.60 14.05
C PRO A 425 -10.27 -18.49 14.72
N GLN A 426 -10.51 -18.94 15.94
CA GLN A 426 -9.66 -19.89 16.66
C GLN A 426 -9.68 -21.30 16.05
N HIS A 427 -10.68 -21.66 15.26
CA HIS A 427 -10.80 -22.97 14.65
C HIS A 427 -9.90 -23.11 13.43
N ARG A 428 -8.62 -23.23 13.69
CA ARG A 428 -7.57 -23.41 12.68
C ARG A 428 -6.85 -24.71 12.88
N TYR A 429 -6.35 -25.26 11.79
CA TYR A 429 -5.66 -26.54 11.77
C TYR A 429 -4.24 -26.41 11.22
N THR A 430 -3.39 -27.31 11.67
CA THR A 430 -2.07 -27.56 11.10
C THR A 430 -2.11 -28.88 10.37
N VAL A 431 -1.73 -28.90 9.11
CA VAL A 431 -1.70 -30.08 8.24
C VAL A 431 -0.25 -30.42 7.93
N ALA A 432 0.18 -31.62 8.34
CA ALA A 432 1.41 -32.26 7.92
C ALA A 432 1.10 -33.29 6.82
N LEU A 433 1.59 -33.02 5.58
CA LEU A 433 1.35 -33.91 4.43
C LEU A 433 2.60 -34.72 4.14
N SER A 434 2.46 -36.05 4.05
CA SER A 434 3.52 -36.99 3.70
C SER A 434 3.25 -37.72 2.38
N LEU A 435 4.28 -37.87 1.57
CA LEU A 435 4.33 -38.71 0.39
C LEU A 435 4.83 -40.09 0.78
N LEU A 436 4.10 -41.13 0.40
CA LEU A 436 4.42 -42.51 0.67
C LEU A 436 4.71 -43.26 -0.62
N ASP A 437 5.71 -44.14 -0.58
CA ASP A 437 6.01 -45.03 -1.67
C ASP A 437 5.06 -46.27 -1.73
N ARG A 438 5.32 -47.19 -2.65
CA ARG A 438 4.55 -48.42 -2.84
C ARG A 438 4.52 -49.31 -1.60
N ALA A 439 5.58 -49.30 -0.80
CA ALA A 439 5.70 -50.09 0.42
C ALA A 439 5.04 -49.38 1.64
N GLY A 440 4.61 -48.15 1.48
CA GLY A 440 4.05 -47.35 2.57
C GLY A 440 5.11 -46.61 3.40
N ALA A 441 6.36 -46.61 2.97
CA ALA A 441 7.42 -45.81 3.62
C ALA A 441 7.28 -44.32 3.27
N VAL A 442 7.57 -43.49 4.26
CA VAL A 442 7.57 -42.02 4.06
C VAL A 442 8.79 -41.62 3.24
N VAL A 443 8.54 -41.08 2.05
CA VAL A 443 9.57 -40.57 1.14
C VAL A 443 9.83 -39.10 1.42
N ASP A 444 8.75 -38.33 1.69
CA ASP A 444 8.84 -36.94 2.00
C ASP A 444 7.69 -36.48 2.92
N THR A 445 7.98 -35.53 3.78
CA THR A 445 6.97 -34.82 4.62
C THR A 445 7.14 -33.34 4.44
N LEU A 446 6.13 -32.70 3.85
CA LEU A 446 6.12 -31.25 3.62
C LEU A 446 6.15 -30.49 4.94
N THR A 447 6.76 -29.34 4.95
CA THR A 447 6.62 -28.36 6.04
C THR A 447 5.13 -28.11 6.32
N PRO A 448 4.66 -28.25 7.57
CA PRO A 448 3.24 -28.14 7.87
C PRO A 448 2.64 -26.80 7.43
N VAL A 449 1.44 -26.86 6.85
CA VAL A 449 0.67 -25.70 6.43
C VAL A 449 -0.47 -25.43 7.41
N HIS A 450 -0.86 -24.16 7.54
CA HIS A 450 -1.97 -23.76 8.38
C HIS A 450 -3.22 -23.49 7.54
N VAL A 451 -4.37 -23.98 8.00
CA VAL A 451 -5.63 -23.86 7.27
C VAL A 451 -6.80 -23.62 8.23
N GLY A 452 -7.89 -23.07 7.72
CA GLY A 452 -9.20 -23.07 8.36
C GLY A 452 -10.18 -23.87 7.50
N PHE A 453 -11.04 -24.64 8.13
CA PHE A 453 -12.10 -25.32 7.39
C PHE A 453 -13.23 -24.33 7.14
N ARG A 454 -13.36 -23.85 5.91
CA ARG A 454 -14.37 -22.87 5.49
C ARG A 454 -14.67 -22.99 4.01
N GLU A 455 -15.82 -22.45 3.60
CA GLU A 455 -16.22 -22.31 2.22
C GLU A 455 -16.71 -20.88 1.95
N ILE A 456 -16.22 -20.26 0.86
CA ILE A 456 -16.76 -19.00 0.34
C ILE A 456 -17.32 -19.24 -1.05
N ARG A 457 -18.56 -18.79 -1.28
CA ARG A 457 -19.20 -18.89 -2.59
C ARG A 457 -20.13 -17.72 -2.82
N ILE A 458 -20.53 -17.54 -4.06
CA ILE A 458 -21.56 -16.60 -4.49
C ILE A 458 -22.83 -17.38 -4.83
N GLU A 459 -23.97 -16.93 -4.30
CA GLU A 459 -25.28 -17.44 -4.66
C GLU A 459 -26.22 -16.25 -4.91
N GLY A 460 -26.56 -16.05 -6.21
CA GLY A 460 -27.31 -14.87 -6.61
C GLY A 460 -26.58 -13.57 -6.24
N ARG A 461 -27.19 -12.77 -5.37
CA ARG A 461 -26.66 -11.48 -4.91
C ARG A 461 -25.72 -11.57 -3.71
N ASP A 462 -25.63 -12.73 -3.08
CA ASP A 462 -25.01 -12.88 -1.78
C ASP A 462 -23.64 -13.55 -1.86
N PHE A 463 -22.74 -13.09 -1.02
CA PHE A 463 -21.60 -13.88 -0.59
C PHE A 463 -22.04 -14.80 0.54
N LEU A 464 -21.70 -16.07 0.43
CA LEU A 464 -21.97 -17.06 1.47
C LEU A 464 -20.64 -17.52 2.09
N LEU A 465 -20.46 -17.24 3.37
CA LEU A 465 -19.40 -17.84 4.17
C LEU A 465 -20.00 -19.03 4.96
N ASN A 466 -19.47 -20.21 4.71
CA ASN A 466 -19.99 -21.45 5.34
C ASN A 466 -21.48 -21.70 5.11
N GLY A 467 -22.01 -21.21 4.00
CA GLY A 467 -23.44 -21.30 3.66
C GLY A 467 -24.34 -20.23 4.27
N VAL A 468 -23.76 -19.28 5.03
CA VAL A 468 -24.47 -18.15 5.63
C VAL A 468 -24.16 -16.87 4.86
N PRO A 469 -25.16 -16.05 4.53
CA PRO A 469 -24.93 -14.76 3.88
C PRO A 469 -24.03 -13.85 4.71
N VAL A 470 -23.02 -13.25 4.07
CA VAL A 470 -22.12 -12.29 4.69
C VAL A 470 -22.05 -11.02 3.86
N HIS A 471 -22.30 -9.88 4.51
CA HIS A 471 -22.14 -8.56 3.91
C HIS A 471 -20.75 -8.00 4.25
N LEU A 472 -19.98 -7.62 3.23
CA LEU A 472 -18.64 -7.12 3.44
C LEU A 472 -18.65 -5.62 3.70
N ARG A 473 -18.31 -5.24 4.91
CA ARG A 473 -18.06 -3.86 5.32
C ARG A 473 -16.55 -3.66 5.30
N ALA A 474 -16.05 -3.26 4.14
CA ALA A 474 -14.63 -3.30 3.85
C ALA A 474 -13.93 -1.97 4.12
N LEU A 475 -12.64 -2.03 4.39
CA LEU A 475 -11.72 -0.91 4.32
C LEU A 475 -10.54 -1.26 3.42
N HIS A 476 -10.07 -0.25 2.75
CA HIS A 476 -8.87 -0.31 1.95
C HIS A 476 -7.62 -0.20 2.84
N ASN A 477 -6.65 -1.07 2.63
CA ASN A 477 -5.42 -1.08 3.40
C ASN A 477 -4.18 -1.15 2.51
N THR A 478 -3.61 -0.01 2.19
CA THR A 478 -2.30 0.10 1.55
C THR A 478 -1.18 0.26 2.57
N THR A 479 -1.45 0.88 3.70
CA THR A 479 -0.39 1.31 4.62
C THR A 479 0.23 0.17 5.41
N SER A 480 -0.56 -0.84 5.81
CA SER A 480 -0.06 -1.97 6.59
C SER A 480 0.85 -2.92 5.82
N VAL A 481 0.81 -2.88 4.49
CA VAL A 481 1.69 -3.71 3.66
C VAL A 481 2.87 -2.93 3.10
N SER A 482 2.89 -1.62 3.26
CA SER A 482 3.89 -0.74 2.67
C SER A 482 4.91 -0.15 3.66
N ALA A 483 4.63 -0.19 4.96
CA ALA A 483 5.53 0.34 5.99
C ALA A 483 5.96 -0.77 6.96
N ALA A 484 7.22 -0.82 7.33
CA ALA A 484 7.77 -1.90 8.14
C ALA A 484 7.11 -2.00 9.53
N ASP A 485 6.85 -0.87 10.17
CA ASP A 485 6.19 -0.82 11.47
C ASP A 485 4.73 -1.32 11.41
N LYS A 486 4.04 -1.02 10.32
CA LYS A 486 2.64 -1.40 10.10
C LYS A 486 2.48 -2.82 9.55
N ALA A 487 3.53 -3.37 8.94
CA ALA A 487 3.56 -4.73 8.40
C ALA A 487 3.86 -5.80 9.45
N SER A 488 4.26 -5.41 10.67
CA SER A 488 4.48 -6.35 11.76
C SER A 488 3.17 -7.03 12.20
N ARG A 489 3.26 -8.27 12.67
CA ARG A 489 2.08 -9.02 13.15
C ARG A 489 1.33 -8.30 14.27
N SER A 490 2.06 -7.70 15.21
CA SER A 490 1.44 -6.94 16.32
C SER A 490 0.66 -5.73 15.84
N ALA A 491 1.19 -5.00 14.86
CA ALA A 491 0.52 -3.88 14.24
C ALA A 491 -0.75 -4.30 13.48
N ALA A 492 -0.66 -5.39 12.72
CA ALA A 492 -1.78 -5.94 11.98
C ALA A 492 -2.91 -6.42 12.91
N LEU A 493 -2.56 -7.06 14.04
CA LEU A 493 -3.55 -7.45 15.06
C LEU A 493 -4.27 -6.24 15.67
N GLU A 494 -3.53 -5.20 16.01
CA GLU A 494 -4.13 -3.97 16.56
C GLU A 494 -5.01 -3.27 15.52
N MET A 495 -4.60 -3.23 14.27
CA MET A 495 -5.38 -2.72 13.17
C MET A 495 -6.71 -3.48 13.02
N CYS A 496 -6.68 -4.80 12.98
CA CYS A 496 -7.90 -5.61 12.88
C CYS A 496 -8.87 -5.31 14.05
N ARG A 497 -8.38 -5.19 15.27
CA ARG A 497 -9.21 -4.84 16.42
C ARG A 497 -9.90 -3.49 16.26
N ARG A 498 -9.16 -2.47 15.83
CA ARG A 498 -9.71 -1.13 15.58
C ARG A 498 -10.76 -1.14 14.47
N MET A 499 -10.52 -1.91 13.41
CA MET A 499 -11.50 -2.04 12.33
C MET A 499 -12.79 -2.68 12.80
N PHE A 500 -12.71 -3.74 13.59
CA PHE A 500 -13.91 -4.36 14.20
C PHE A 500 -14.70 -3.40 15.10
N GLU A 501 -14.03 -2.53 15.85
CA GLU A 501 -14.71 -1.52 16.66
C GLU A 501 -15.57 -0.56 15.81
N TYR A 502 -15.11 -0.25 14.60
CA TYR A 502 -15.89 0.52 13.63
C TYR A 502 -16.84 -0.33 12.79
N GLY A 503 -17.00 -1.62 13.14
CA GLY A 503 -17.89 -2.54 12.46
C GLY A 503 -17.42 -3.05 11.10
N PHE A 504 -16.18 -2.77 10.72
CA PHE A 504 -15.59 -3.31 9.50
C PHE A 504 -15.17 -4.76 9.71
N ASN A 505 -15.50 -5.63 8.76
CA ASN A 505 -15.21 -7.05 8.81
C ASN A 505 -14.35 -7.55 7.65
N ALA A 506 -13.94 -6.66 6.76
CA ALA A 506 -13.16 -7.01 5.59
C ALA A 506 -12.07 -5.96 5.28
N ILE A 507 -10.95 -6.43 4.74
CA ILE A 507 -9.83 -5.62 4.27
C ILE A 507 -9.62 -5.89 2.79
N ILE A 508 -9.33 -4.83 2.01
CA ILE A 508 -8.73 -4.97 0.69
C ILE A 508 -7.24 -4.67 0.82
N ALA A 509 -6.40 -5.69 0.70
CA ALA A 509 -4.96 -5.54 0.80
C ALA A 509 -4.36 -5.23 -0.57
N GLY A 510 -3.72 -4.08 -0.68
CA GLY A 510 -2.93 -3.71 -1.84
C GLY A 510 -3.74 -3.30 -3.06
N ASN A 511 -4.86 -2.59 -2.89
CA ASN A 511 -5.79 -2.23 -3.97
C ASN A 511 -5.14 -1.61 -5.23
N TYR A 512 -4.06 -0.85 -5.07
CA TYR A 512 -3.29 -0.27 -6.18
C TYR A 512 -1.90 -0.89 -6.35
N ASP A 513 -1.45 -1.67 -5.38
CA ASP A 513 -0.05 -1.65 -5.00
C ASP A 513 0.63 -3.02 -5.07
N PHE A 514 -0.02 -4.04 -5.60
CA PHE A 514 0.68 -5.29 -5.90
C PHE A 514 1.48 -5.16 -7.20
N THR A 515 2.31 -4.13 -7.21
CA THR A 515 3.27 -3.84 -8.26
C THR A 515 4.67 -3.88 -7.68
N PRO A 516 5.69 -4.11 -8.48
CA PRO A 516 7.07 -4.05 -8.00
C PRO A 516 7.36 -2.74 -7.24
N GLY A 517 7.87 -2.87 -6.04
CA GLY A 517 8.22 -1.73 -5.19
C GLY A 517 7.10 -1.17 -4.31
N SER A 518 5.97 -1.83 -4.20
CA SER A 518 4.82 -1.31 -3.46
C SER A 518 4.44 -2.10 -2.21
N VAL A 519 4.83 -3.36 -2.14
CA VAL A 519 4.46 -4.27 -1.04
C VAL A 519 5.70 -4.59 -0.23
N SER A 520 5.59 -4.50 1.10
CA SER A 520 6.69 -4.87 1.98
C SER A 520 6.55 -6.30 2.52
N TYR A 521 5.82 -6.49 3.58
CA TYR A 521 5.72 -7.76 4.28
C TYR A 521 4.24 -8.18 4.43
N LEU A 522 3.92 -9.41 4.06
CA LEU A 522 2.53 -9.90 4.02
C LEU A 522 2.15 -10.81 5.16
N ASP A 523 3.09 -11.62 5.66
CA ASP A 523 2.77 -12.73 6.55
C ASP A 523 2.14 -12.27 7.86
N GLY A 524 2.57 -11.12 8.39
CA GLY A 524 1.98 -10.52 9.58
C GLY A 524 0.51 -10.16 9.41
N LEU A 525 0.13 -9.61 8.25
CA LEU A 525 -1.26 -9.27 7.93
C LEU A 525 -2.12 -10.53 7.76
N LEU A 526 -1.63 -11.52 6.99
CA LEU A 526 -2.34 -12.77 6.75
C LEU A 526 -2.62 -13.53 8.05
N GLU A 527 -1.60 -13.65 8.91
CA GLU A 527 -1.77 -14.31 10.20
C GLU A 527 -2.72 -13.55 11.13
N ALA A 528 -2.65 -12.22 11.15
CA ALA A 528 -3.54 -11.40 11.97
C ALA A 528 -5.00 -11.54 11.50
N CYS A 529 -5.25 -11.54 10.19
CA CYS A 529 -6.59 -11.76 9.64
C CYS A 529 -7.12 -13.16 9.95
N ASP A 530 -6.32 -14.20 9.80
CA ASP A 530 -6.70 -15.57 10.16
C ASP A 530 -7.04 -15.71 11.63
N GLU A 531 -6.32 -14.99 12.51
CA GLU A 531 -6.45 -15.07 13.96
C GLU A 531 -7.63 -14.28 14.50
N THR A 532 -7.99 -13.20 13.82
CA THR A 532 -9.04 -12.29 14.28
C THR A 532 -10.38 -12.51 13.59
N GLY A 533 -10.43 -13.30 12.52
CA GLY A 533 -11.63 -13.45 11.68
C GLY A 533 -11.84 -12.32 10.69
N MET A 534 -10.84 -11.43 10.50
CA MET A 534 -10.93 -10.38 9.51
C MET A 534 -10.86 -10.96 8.10
N LEU A 535 -11.89 -10.74 7.31
CA LEU A 535 -11.94 -11.20 5.92
C LEU A 535 -10.99 -10.39 5.04
N LEU A 536 -10.38 -11.02 4.05
CA LEU A 536 -9.37 -10.39 3.21
C LEU A 536 -9.65 -10.58 1.72
N ALA A 537 -9.76 -9.47 0.99
CA ALA A 537 -9.63 -9.47 -0.46
C ALA A 537 -8.15 -9.21 -0.79
N PHE A 538 -7.50 -10.20 -1.40
CA PHE A 538 -6.07 -10.15 -1.70
C PHE A 538 -5.84 -9.69 -3.13
N SER A 539 -5.07 -8.60 -3.30
CA SER A 539 -4.78 -8.07 -4.64
C SER A 539 -3.72 -8.90 -5.36
N LEU A 540 -3.97 -9.17 -6.63
CA LEU A 540 -3.04 -9.83 -7.56
C LEU A 540 -2.32 -8.78 -8.45
N PRO A 541 -1.30 -9.18 -9.23
CA PRO A 541 -0.56 -8.23 -10.06
C PRO A 541 -1.46 -7.44 -11.01
N HIS A 542 -1.17 -6.15 -11.19
CA HIS A 542 -1.97 -5.25 -12.02
C HIS A 542 -1.50 -5.27 -13.48
N LEU A 543 -2.45 -5.23 -14.41
CA LEU A 543 -2.19 -5.21 -15.88
C LEU A 543 -1.22 -4.12 -16.34
N LYS A 544 -1.16 -2.97 -15.64
CA LYS A 544 -0.24 -1.87 -15.98
C LYS A 544 1.22 -2.30 -16.02
N ASP A 545 1.60 -3.25 -15.13
CA ASP A 545 2.99 -3.72 -15.02
C ASP A 545 3.39 -4.68 -16.13
N PHE A 546 2.41 -5.07 -16.96
CA PHE A 546 2.57 -5.91 -18.15
C PHE A 546 2.21 -5.13 -19.42
N GLY A 547 2.16 -3.80 -19.34
CA GLY A 547 1.87 -2.91 -20.46
C GLY A 547 0.50 -3.12 -21.09
N TYR A 548 -0.46 -3.72 -20.38
CA TYR A 548 -1.76 -4.16 -20.90
C TYR A 548 -1.64 -5.06 -22.15
N ARG A 549 -0.67 -5.98 -22.12
CA ARG A 549 -0.28 -6.80 -23.28
C ARG A 549 -0.23 -8.31 -22.96
N LEU A 550 -1.21 -8.83 -22.20
CA LEU A 550 -1.29 -10.28 -21.93
C LEU A 550 -1.72 -11.11 -23.17
N ASP A 551 -2.04 -10.46 -24.26
CA ASP A 551 -2.13 -11.07 -25.59
C ASP A 551 -0.78 -11.59 -26.11
N LYS A 552 0.34 -11.13 -25.54
CA LYS A 552 1.69 -11.62 -25.81
C LYS A 552 2.03 -12.76 -24.86
N PRO A 553 2.43 -13.93 -25.38
CA PRO A 553 2.72 -15.12 -24.56
C PRO A 553 3.72 -14.86 -23.44
N GLU A 554 4.78 -14.11 -23.72
CA GLU A 554 5.83 -13.81 -22.74
C GLU A 554 5.30 -12.94 -21.57
N MET A 555 4.35 -12.02 -21.83
CA MET A 555 3.72 -11.22 -20.79
C MET A 555 2.71 -12.01 -19.98
N ALA A 556 1.94 -12.88 -20.65
CA ALA A 556 1.00 -13.78 -19.99
C ALA A 556 1.74 -14.76 -19.06
N GLU A 557 2.87 -15.30 -19.50
CA GLU A 557 3.68 -16.20 -18.68
C GLU A 557 4.29 -15.50 -17.46
N ARG A 558 4.82 -14.29 -17.63
CA ARG A 558 5.30 -13.47 -16.50
C ARG A 558 4.18 -13.17 -15.51
N TYR A 559 2.99 -12.81 -16.01
CA TYR A 559 1.82 -12.57 -15.16
C TYR A 559 1.43 -13.85 -14.40
N ARG A 560 1.38 -14.97 -15.10
CA ARG A 560 1.10 -16.29 -14.52
C ARG A 560 2.10 -16.66 -13.42
N ALA A 561 3.39 -16.50 -13.67
CA ALA A 561 4.44 -16.83 -12.71
C ALA A 561 4.34 -15.99 -11.42
N GLN A 562 4.15 -14.68 -11.54
CA GLN A 562 3.97 -13.79 -10.38
C GLN A 562 2.67 -14.11 -9.62
N THR A 563 1.58 -14.31 -10.36
CA THR A 563 0.27 -14.67 -9.78
C THR A 563 0.32 -16.02 -9.07
N ALA A 564 0.98 -17.02 -9.66
CA ALA A 564 1.14 -18.35 -9.06
C ALA A 564 1.91 -18.28 -7.74
N TRP A 565 3.00 -17.49 -7.68
CA TRP A 565 3.76 -17.30 -6.45
C TRP A 565 2.91 -16.69 -5.34
N LEU A 566 2.17 -15.62 -5.65
CA LEU A 566 1.31 -14.95 -4.69
C LEU A 566 0.14 -15.84 -4.24
N ILE A 567 -0.55 -16.50 -5.16
CA ILE A 567 -1.66 -17.41 -4.83
C ILE A 567 -1.16 -18.56 -3.96
N ARG A 568 -0.01 -19.19 -4.28
CA ARG A 568 0.57 -20.25 -3.48
C ARG A 568 0.77 -19.82 -2.03
N ARG A 569 1.19 -18.58 -1.79
CA ARG A 569 1.40 -18.05 -0.45
C ARG A 569 0.10 -17.81 0.33
N VAL A 570 -1.00 -17.49 -0.34
CA VAL A 570 -2.23 -17.05 0.34
C VAL A 570 -3.38 -18.05 0.28
N ARG A 571 -3.32 -19.04 -0.62
CA ARG A 571 -4.45 -19.94 -0.90
C ARG A 571 -4.88 -20.83 0.29
N ASN A 572 -3.99 -21.08 1.25
CA ASN A 572 -4.30 -21.83 2.46
C ASN A 572 -4.79 -20.96 3.63
N HIS A 573 -4.69 -19.63 3.54
CA HIS A 573 -5.21 -18.72 4.56
C HIS A 573 -6.73 -18.64 4.49
N PRO A 574 -7.45 -18.99 5.57
CA PRO A 574 -8.91 -18.97 5.56
C PRO A 574 -9.49 -17.56 5.44
N SER A 575 -8.81 -16.55 5.94
CA SER A 575 -9.21 -15.14 5.86
C SER A 575 -9.26 -14.61 4.42
N VAL A 576 -8.44 -15.16 3.51
CA VAL A 576 -8.43 -14.74 2.10
C VAL A 576 -9.65 -15.32 1.40
N ILE A 577 -10.65 -14.48 1.14
CA ILE A 577 -11.95 -14.89 0.58
C ILE A 577 -12.15 -14.47 -0.87
N LEU A 578 -11.46 -13.42 -1.33
CA LEU A 578 -11.58 -12.84 -2.68
C LEU A 578 -10.20 -12.54 -3.26
N TYR A 579 -10.10 -12.56 -4.58
CA TYR A 579 -8.98 -11.97 -5.30
C TYR A 579 -9.39 -10.66 -5.97
N ALA A 580 -8.71 -9.57 -5.59
CA ALA A 580 -8.82 -8.27 -6.25
C ALA A 580 -7.83 -8.21 -7.42
N MET A 581 -8.34 -7.96 -8.63
CA MET A 581 -7.55 -8.09 -9.85
C MET A 581 -6.97 -6.75 -10.30
N ASN A 582 -7.73 -5.96 -11.02
CA ASN A 582 -7.24 -4.76 -11.67
C ASN A 582 -7.99 -3.52 -11.19
N HIS A 583 -7.24 -2.48 -10.85
CA HIS A 583 -7.79 -1.22 -10.36
C HIS A 583 -8.03 -0.24 -11.52
N ASN A 584 -9.26 0.27 -11.64
CA ASN A 584 -9.67 1.35 -12.56
C ASN A 584 -9.16 1.22 -14.01
N CYS A 585 -9.00 0.00 -14.52
CA CYS A 585 -8.40 -0.20 -15.84
C CYS A 585 -9.41 -0.50 -16.96
N THR A 586 -10.68 -0.69 -16.65
CA THR A 586 -11.70 -1.15 -17.59
C THR A 586 -12.82 -0.15 -17.89
N GLY A 587 -12.76 1.03 -17.31
CA GLY A 587 -13.62 2.19 -17.59
C GLY A 587 -14.78 2.41 -16.63
N TYR A 588 -15.25 3.65 -16.57
CA TYR A 588 -16.36 4.14 -15.74
C TYR A 588 -17.67 4.11 -16.56
N TYR A 589 -18.16 2.95 -16.89
CA TYR A 589 -19.24 2.86 -17.86
C TYR A 589 -20.60 2.64 -17.20
N GLY A 590 -21.35 3.72 -17.05
CA GLY A 590 -22.72 3.68 -16.54
C GLY A 590 -22.83 3.38 -15.05
N ASP A 591 -21.73 3.52 -14.30
CA ASP A 591 -21.66 3.23 -12.89
C ASP A 591 -22.72 3.95 -12.06
N GLN A 592 -23.07 5.16 -12.45
CA GLN A 592 -24.01 5.99 -11.73
C GLN A 592 -25.45 5.86 -12.28
N ASN A 593 -25.75 4.82 -13.05
CA ASN A 593 -27.09 4.52 -13.50
C ASN A 593 -27.66 3.31 -12.73
N PRO A 594 -28.66 3.50 -11.85
CA PRO A 594 -29.20 2.44 -11.03
C PRO A 594 -29.76 1.24 -11.80
N GLN A 595 -30.21 1.44 -13.05
CA GLN A 595 -30.70 0.36 -13.92
C GLN A 595 -29.59 -0.49 -14.53
N LYS A 596 -28.34 -0.06 -14.43
CA LYS A 596 -27.17 -0.79 -14.96
C LYS A 596 -26.40 -1.56 -13.90
N ILE A 597 -26.72 -1.38 -12.64
CA ILE A 597 -26.04 -2.05 -11.53
C ILE A 597 -26.74 -3.34 -11.09
N ASP A 598 -27.64 -3.89 -11.90
CA ASP A 598 -28.35 -5.13 -11.62
C ASP A 598 -27.52 -6.41 -11.86
N GLY A 599 -26.36 -6.27 -12.50
CA GLY A 599 -25.50 -7.39 -12.87
C GLY A 599 -25.83 -8.01 -14.24
N LEU A 600 -26.87 -7.52 -14.93
CA LEU A 600 -27.28 -7.99 -16.26
C LEU A 600 -26.67 -7.16 -17.39
N TYR A 601 -26.32 -5.91 -17.12
CA TYR A 601 -25.80 -5.01 -18.13
C TYR A 601 -24.37 -5.40 -18.54
N GLU A 602 -24.23 -5.77 -19.81
CA GLU A 602 -22.93 -6.00 -20.43
C GLU A 602 -22.47 -4.76 -21.21
N ILE A 603 -21.22 -4.37 -21.03
CA ILE A 603 -20.61 -3.30 -21.82
C ILE A 603 -20.31 -3.86 -23.20
N PRO A 604 -20.85 -3.27 -24.31
CA PRO A 604 -20.55 -3.74 -25.65
C PRO A 604 -19.05 -3.68 -25.96
N GLU A 605 -18.47 -4.79 -26.45
CA GLU A 605 -17.05 -4.87 -26.80
C GLU A 605 -16.68 -4.17 -28.11
N ASP A 606 -17.67 -3.99 -28.99
CA ASP A 606 -17.52 -3.48 -30.34
C ASP A 606 -17.81 -1.98 -30.51
N GLU A 607 -18.00 -1.28 -29.38
CA GLU A 607 -18.16 0.17 -29.46
C GLU A 607 -16.93 0.79 -30.12
N LYS A 608 -17.10 1.17 -31.41
CA LYS A 608 -16.14 1.94 -32.23
C LYS A 608 -15.86 3.34 -31.68
N SER A 609 -16.34 3.59 -30.48
CA SER A 609 -16.28 4.89 -29.82
C SER A 609 -14.92 5.16 -29.18
N LYS A 610 -14.80 6.32 -28.61
CA LYS A 610 -13.72 6.86 -27.77
C LYS A 610 -13.17 5.91 -26.69
N ASN A 611 -13.68 4.67 -26.62
CA ASN A 611 -13.43 3.67 -25.59
C ASN A 611 -12.75 2.38 -26.09
N ALA A 612 -12.14 2.38 -27.26
CA ALA A 612 -11.40 1.22 -27.80
C ALA A 612 -10.34 0.70 -26.81
N TRP A 613 -9.76 1.59 -26.02
CA TRP A 613 -8.82 1.26 -24.96
C TRP A 613 -9.50 0.49 -23.82
N TRP A 614 -10.65 0.93 -23.35
CA TRP A 614 -11.43 0.23 -22.32
C TRP A 614 -11.83 -1.18 -22.77
N ALA A 615 -12.29 -1.32 -24.03
CA ALA A 615 -12.64 -2.62 -24.60
C ALA A 615 -11.42 -3.57 -24.65
N ARG A 616 -10.25 -3.05 -25.07
CA ARG A 616 -9.00 -3.81 -25.04
C ARG A 616 -8.67 -4.24 -23.63
N ASN A 617 -8.72 -3.34 -22.67
CA ASN A 617 -8.36 -3.66 -21.28
C ASN A 617 -9.31 -4.68 -20.65
N ARG A 618 -10.61 -4.65 -20.99
CA ARG A 618 -11.55 -5.68 -20.54
C ARG A 618 -11.18 -7.07 -21.08
N ARG A 619 -10.79 -7.16 -22.37
CA ARG A 619 -10.28 -8.42 -22.92
C ARG A 619 -9.03 -8.91 -22.19
N GLN A 620 -8.10 -8.00 -21.91
CA GLN A 620 -6.89 -8.32 -21.14
C GLN A 620 -7.23 -8.75 -19.68
N ALA A 621 -8.18 -8.10 -19.05
CA ALA A 621 -8.65 -8.43 -17.71
C ALA A 621 -9.28 -9.83 -17.63
N ARG A 622 -10.04 -10.26 -18.66
CA ARG A 622 -10.54 -11.64 -18.73
C ARG A 622 -9.44 -12.69 -18.82
N ILE A 623 -8.29 -12.34 -19.42
CA ILE A 623 -7.12 -13.22 -19.40
C ILE A 623 -6.59 -13.36 -17.95
N THR A 624 -6.57 -12.26 -17.19
CA THR A 624 -6.15 -12.32 -15.77
C THR A 624 -7.08 -13.20 -14.95
N ASP A 625 -8.39 -13.14 -15.16
CA ASP A 625 -9.37 -14.00 -14.48
C ASP A 625 -9.15 -15.48 -14.80
N THR A 626 -8.96 -15.80 -16.08
CA THR A 626 -8.67 -17.17 -16.53
C THR A 626 -7.40 -17.70 -15.87
N ILE A 627 -6.34 -16.89 -15.81
CA ILE A 627 -5.09 -17.28 -15.15
C ILE A 627 -5.32 -17.50 -13.65
N ALA A 628 -5.93 -16.54 -12.95
CA ALA A 628 -6.16 -16.65 -11.52
C ALA A 628 -7.01 -17.89 -11.17
N LYS A 629 -8.12 -18.09 -11.86
CA LYS A 629 -9.02 -19.24 -11.65
C LYS A 629 -8.38 -20.59 -12.03
N SER A 630 -7.45 -20.62 -12.99
CA SER A 630 -6.68 -21.83 -13.29
C SER A 630 -5.71 -22.22 -12.17
N LEU A 631 -5.29 -21.25 -11.35
CA LEU A 631 -4.38 -21.45 -10.21
C LEU A 631 -5.15 -21.72 -8.92
N ASP A 632 -6.28 -21.04 -8.72
CA ASP A 632 -7.18 -21.26 -7.60
C ASP A 632 -8.62 -20.89 -7.98
N ALA A 633 -9.47 -21.87 -8.15
CA ALA A 633 -10.88 -21.71 -8.47
C ALA A 633 -11.78 -21.58 -7.21
N THR A 634 -11.21 -21.68 -6.01
CA THR A 634 -11.99 -21.68 -4.75
C THR A 634 -12.39 -20.30 -4.25
N ARG A 635 -11.93 -19.24 -4.92
CA ARG A 635 -12.19 -17.86 -4.54
C ARG A 635 -12.75 -17.06 -5.71
N PRO A 636 -13.82 -16.25 -5.46
CA PRO A 636 -14.31 -15.30 -6.45
C PRO A 636 -13.24 -14.23 -6.78
N VAL A 637 -13.31 -13.72 -8.00
CA VAL A 637 -12.44 -12.65 -8.50
C VAL A 637 -13.25 -11.41 -8.81
N TYR A 638 -12.66 -10.21 -8.60
CA TYR A 638 -13.28 -8.96 -9.01
C TYR A 638 -12.25 -7.96 -9.54
N HIS A 639 -12.70 -7.04 -10.36
CA HIS A 639 -11.94 -5.88 -10.80
C HIS A 639 -12.51 -4.63 -10.17
N HIS A 640 -11.65 -3.79 -9.65
CA HIS A 640 -12.09 -2.53 -9.05
C HIS A 640 -12.69 -1.61 -10.12
N GLN A 641 -13.91 -1.15 -9.88
CA GLN A 641 -14.66 -0.24 -10.77
C GLN A 641 -14.73 -0.76 -12.22
N SER A 642 -15.33 -1.89 -12.43
CA SER A 642 -15.36 -2.55 -13.74
C SER A 642 -16.75 -3.03 -14.16
N GLY A 643 -17.79 -2.56 -13.48
CA GLY A 643 -19.14 -2.99 -13.78
C GLY A 643 -19.30 -4.50 -13.63
N ASN A 644 -19.79 -5.15 -14.66
CA ASN A 644 -20.15 -6.57 -14.62
C ASN A 644 -19.00 -7.54 -14.94
N LEU A 645 -17.76 -7.06 -14.96
CA LEU A 645 -16.58 -7.90 -15.17
C LEU A 645 -16.22 -8.68 -13.90
N GLY A 646 -15.85 -9.95 -14.02
CA GLY A 646 -15.59 -10.84 -12.89
C GLY A 646 -16.85 -11.45 -12.30
N ASP A 647 -16.75 -11.92 -11.06
CA ASP A 647 -17.83 -12.69 -10.41
C ASP A 647 -18.88 -11.82 -9.74
N MET A 648 -18.68 -10.51 -9.68
CA MET A 648 -19.59 -9.53 -9.08
C MET A 648 -19.67 -8.25 -9.90
N HIS A 649 -20.66 -7.41 -9.61
CA HIS A 649 -20.76 -6.07 -10.17
C HIS A 649 -20.02 -5.09 -9.26
N THR A 650 -19.04 -4.36 -9.81
CA THR A 650 -18.25 -3.39 -9.05
C THR A 650 -18.45 -1.97 -9.55
N VAL A 651 -18.57 -1.02 -8.63
CA VAL A 651 -18.86 0.37 -8.96
C VAL A 651 -18.20 1.34 -7.96
N ASN A 652 -17.74 2.48 -8.48
CA ASN A 652 -17.40 3.65 -7.67
C ASN A 652 -18.67 4.46 -7.47
N CYS A 653 -19.27 4.37 -6.29
CA CYS A 653 -20.55 4.98 -5.97
C CYS A 653 -20.36 6.35 -5.33
N TYR A 654 -20.36 7.40 -6.16
CA TYR A 654 -20.23 8.79 -5.75
C TYR A 654 -21.50 9.57 -6.03
N LEU A 655 -22.45 9.55 -5.12
CA LEU A 655 -23.77 10.16 -5.26
C LEU A 655 -23.86 11.54 -4.58
N ASN A 656 -22.74 12.20 -4.38
CA ASN A 656 -22.65 13.42 -3.58
C ASN A 656 -23.55 14.56 -4.14
N TRP A 657 -23.76 14.57 -5.46
CA TRP A 657 -24.57 15.58 -6.15
C TRP A 657 -26.03 15.17 -6.34
N ALA A 658 -26.38 13.91 -6.08
CA ALA A 658 -27.75 13.45 -6.22
C ALA A 658 -28.63 14.00 -5.09
N PRO A 659 -29.91 14.27 -5.35
CA PRO A 659 -30.85 14.65 -4.31
C PRO A 659 -30.87 13.66 -3.14
N VAL A 660 -31.11 14.17 -1.94
CA VAL A 660 -31.06 13.37 -0.70
C VAL A 660 -31.94 12.12 -0.77
N GLN A 661 -33.16 12.23 -1.32
CA GLN A 661 -34.05 11.11 -1.50
C GLN A 661 -33.52 10.08 -2.47
N GLU A 662 -33.06 10.51 -3.64
CA GLU A 662 -32.59 9.63 -4.70
C GLU A 662 -31.36 8.82 -4.31
N ARG A 663 -30.46 9.37 -3.50
CA ARG A 663 -29.28 8.65 -3.03
C ARG A 663 -29.64 7.39 -2.26
N SER A 664 -30.65 7.47 -1.40
CA SER A 664 -31.08 6.33 -0.59
C SER A 664 -31.85 5.29 -1.40
N ASP A 665 -32.46 5.70 -2.52
CA ASP A 665 -33.18 4.80 -3.44
C ASP A 665 -32.25 4.15 -4.48
N TRP A 666 -31.00 4.58 -4.58
CA TRP A 666 -30.08 4.21 -5.67
C TRP A 666 -29.93 2.70 -5.85
N THR A 667 -29.94 1.94 -4.78
CA THR A 667 -29.79 0.48 -4.82
C THR A 667 -31.09 -0.30 -4.83
N GLU A 668 -32.25 0.37 -4.86
CA GLU A 668 -33.57 -0.27 -4.87
C GLU A 668 -33.74 -1.20 -6.09
N HIS A 669 -33.41 -0.72 -7.28
CA HIS A 669 -33.50 -1.53 -8.51
C HIS A 669 -32.64 -2.79 -8.43
N TRP A 670 -31.39 -2.66 -8.02
CA TRP A 670 -30.52 -3.83 -7.83
C TRP A 670 -31.06 -4.77 -6.75
N SER A 671 -31.58 -4.23 -5.66
CA SER A 671 -32.17 -5.03 -4.58
C SER A 671 -33.35 -5.89 -5.07
N ALA A 672 -34.12 -5.43 -6.06
CA ALA A 672 -35.23 -6.15 -6.66
C ALA A 672 -34.84 -7.08 -7.80
N HIS A 673 -33.86 -6.70 -8.62
CA HIS A 673 -33.56 -7.32 -9.92
C HIS A 673 -32.13 -7.85 -10.04
N GLY A 674 -31.23 -7.54 -9.12
CA GLY A 674 -29.84 -7.94 -9.16
C GLY A 674 -29.63 -9.45 -9.15
N VAL A 675 -28.69 -9.94 -9.97
CA VAL A 675 -28.44 -11.38 -10.15
C VAL A 675 -27.07 -11.83 -9.67
N LYS A 676 -26.22 -10.89 -9.26
CA LYS A 676 -24.90 -11.13 -8.70
C LYS A 676 -24.55 -10.08 -7.64
N PRO A 677 -23.54 -10.30 -6.78
CA PRO A 677 -23.18 -9.36 -5.74
C PRO A 677 -22.88 -7.98 -6.29
N LEU A 678 -23.30 -6.94 -5.56
CA LEU A 678 -22.93 -5.54 -5.81
C LEU A 678 -21.87 -5.12 -4.79
N PHE A 679 -20.74 -4.65 -5.29
CA PHE A 679 -19.67 -4.15 -4.46
C PHE A 679 -19.38 -2.67 -4.77
N PHE A 680 -19.68 -1.79 -3.82
CA PHE A 680 -19.20 -0.43 -3.83
C PHE A 680 -17.72 -0.44 -3.45
N VAL A 681 -16.85 -0.62 -4.45
CA VAL A 681 -15.40 -0.67 -4.27
C VAL A 681 -14.81 0.69 -3.87
N GLU A 682 -15.54 1.77 -4.13
CA GLU A 682 -15.37 3.09 -3.56
C GLU A 682 -16.77 3.66 -3.29
N TRP A 683 -17.09 3.88 -2.04
CA TRP A 683 -18.31 4.60 -1.67
C TRP A 683 -17.95 6.01 -1.23
N GLY A 684 -18.41 7.00 -2.00
CA GLY A 684 -17.96 8.39 -1.88
C GLY A 684 -18.56 9.11 -0.69
N LEU A 685 -17.80 9.23 0.39
CA LEU A 685 -17.99 10.32 1.32
C LEU A 685 -17.64 11.64 0.63
N PRO A 686 -18.36 12.73 0.89
CA PRO A 686 -17.89 14.04 0.46
C PRO A 686 -16.49 14.32 1.02
N HIS A 687 -15.52 14.54 0.16
CA HIS A 687 -14.14 14.83 0.56
C HIS A 687 -13.53 15.96 -0.28
N ILE A 688 -12.47 16.58 0.22
CA ILE A 688 -11.95 17.85 -0.29
C ILE A 688 -11.41 17.75 -1.72
N SER A 689 -10.76 16.68 -2.06
CA SER A 689 -10.09 16.53 -3.37
C SER A 689 -11.00 16.08 -4.49
N SER A 690 -12.33 16.06 -4.25
CA SER A 690 -12.99 15.11 -5.01
C SER A 690 -13.85 15.52 -6.12
N TRP A 691 -14.57 14.78 -6.32
CA TRP A 691 -15.64 14.46 -7.25
C TRP A 691 -16.76 15.53 -7.26
N SER A 692 -16.70 16.48 -6.34
CA SER A 692 -17.28 17.81 -6.44
C SER A 692 -16.68 18.64 -7.57
N SER A 693 -15.64 18.15 -8.19
CA SER A 693 -14.93 18.82 -9.28
C SER A 693 -15.67 18.82 -10.62
N TYR A 694 -16.82 18.23 -10.71
CA TYR A 694 -17.67 18.29 -11.91
C TYR A 694 -18.50 19.56 -12.00
N ARG A 695 -17.86 20.71 -11.73
CA ARG A 695 -18.50 22.02 -11.74
C ARG A 695 -17.88 22.90 -12.81
N GLY A 696 -18.66 23.87 -13.23
CA GLY A 696 -18.22 24.82 -14.22
C GLY A 696 -18.91 24.66 -15.57
N PRO A 697 -18.93 25.73 -16.38
CA PRO A 697 -19.74 25.80 -17.60
C PRO A 697 -19.34 24.78 -18.67
N GLN A 698 -18.20 24.15 -18.54
CA GLN A 698 -17.71 23.18 -19.51
C GLN A 698 -17.33 21.84 -18.93
N PHE A 699 -18.01 21.41 -17.89
CA PHE A 699 -17.89 20.02 -17.59
C PHE A 699 -16.57 19.56 -17.10
N ILE A 700 -16.48 19.03 -15.85
CA ILE A 700 -15.69 17.99 -15.98
C ILE A 700 -14.41 18.14 -15.33
N TRP A 701 -13.71 17.38 -14.93
CA TRP A 701 -12.29 17.15 -14.66
C TRP A 701 -11.48 18.28 -14.01
N ARG A 702 -12.01 19.54 -13.91
CA ARG A 702 -11.14 20.68 -13.68
C ARG A 702 -11.68 21.72 -12.73
N CYS A 703 -12.83 21.48 -12.15
CA CYS A 703 -13.42 22.37 -11.17
C CYS A 703 -13.58 21.65 -9.84
N GLU A 704 -12.61 21.77 -8.98
CA GLU A 704 -12.74 21.33 -7.60
C GLU A 704 -13.33 22.47 -6.79
N ALA A 705 -14.30 22.22 -5.92
CA ALA A 705 -14.88 23.22 -5.08
C ALA A 705 -13.81 23.77 -4.13
N PHE A 706 -13.86 25.08 -3.89
CA PHE A 706 -13.10 25.69 -2.82
C PHE A 706 -13.54 25.10 -1.47
N GLN A 707 -12.63 24.88 -0.53
CA GLN A 707 -12.91 24.12 0.69
C GLN A 707 -14.15 24.58 1.46
N SER A 708 -14.27 25.89 1.65
CA SER A 708 -15.40 26.46 2.40
C SER A 708 -16.71 26.32 1.65
N LEU A 709 -16.70 26.51 0.34
CA LEU A 709 -17.85 26.32 -0.52
C LEU A 709 -18.26 24.86 -0.60
N TRP A 710 -17.31 23.96 -0.64
CA TRP A 710 -17.55 22.53 -0.62
C TRP A 710 -18.42 22.11 0.57
N ALA A 711 -18.03 22.50 1.79
CA ALA A 711 -18.80 22.19 2.98
C ALA A 711 -20.19 22.79 2.95
N ALA A 712 -20.33 24.05 2.56
CA ALA A 712 -21.63 24.73 2.48
C ALA A 712 -22.54 24.07 1.45
N GLU A 713 -22.03 23.69 0.30
CA GLU A 713 -22.77 23.10 -0.78
C GLU A 713 -23.36 21.73 -0.46
N PHE A 714 -22.57 20.86 0.15
CA PHE A 714 -23.08 19.58 0.62
C PHE A 714 -23.98 19.72 1.84
N ALA A 715 -23.68 20.67 2.74
CA ALA A 715 -24.51 21.00 3.88
C ALA A 715 -25.87 21.57 3.48
N ALA A 716 -25.95 22.33 2.40
CA ALA A 716 -27.21 22.90 1.90
C ALA A 716 -28.27 21.85 1.57
N GLN A 717 -27.86 20.63 1.26
CA GLN A 717 -28.79 19.53 1.04
C GLN A 717 -29.56 19.11 2.31
N PHE A 718 -29.02 19.47 3.48
CA PHE A 718 -29.62 19.17 4.80
C PHE A 718 -30.15 20.43 5.48
N TRP A 719 -29.50 21.58 5.29
CA TRP A 719 -29.76 22.82 6.02
C TRP A 719 -30.29 23.96 5.14
N GLY A 720 -30.40 23.73 3.82
CA GLY A 720 -30.80 24.77 2.88
C GLY A 720 -29.85 25.97 2.90
N ASP A 721 -30.38 27.15 2.73
CA ASP A 721 -29.62 28.40 2.67
C ASP A 721 -28.79 28.68 3.92
N ALA A 722 -29.19 28.16 5.06
CA ALA A 722 -28.44 28.36 6.32
C ALA A 722 -26.99 27.83 6.23
N ALA A 723 -26.72 26.87 5.37
CA ALA A 723 -25.39 26.31 5.16
C ALA A 723 -24.41 27.35 4.59
N TYR A 724 -24.90 28.29 3.80
CA TYR A 724 -24.07 29.33 3.18
C TYR A 724 -23.76 30.49 4.13
N LEU A 725 -24.49 30.59 5.21
CA LEU A 725 -24.32 31.62 6.23
C LEU A 725 -23.41 31.21 7.39
N ASP A 726 -22.86 30.01 7.30
CA ASP A 726 -22.07 29.38 8.36
C ASP A 726 -20.73 30.11 8.66
N SER A 727 -20.16 30.80 7.66
CA SER A 727 -18.93 31.55 7.84
C SER A 727 -18.66 32.58 6.74
N ASP A 728 -17.93 33.65 7.07
CA ASP A 728 -17.39 34.60 6.08
C ASP A 728 -16.51 33.91 5.03
N ALA A 729 -15.89 32.78 5.37
CA ALA A 729 -15.07 32.01 4.44
C ALA A 729 -15.93 31.37 3.35
N ALA A 730 -17.12 30.86 3.68
CA ALA A 730 -18.05 30.30 2.70
C ALA A 730 -18.57 31.38 1.76
N VAL A 731 -18.92 32.55 2.28
CA VAL A 731 -19.36 33.73 1.48
C VAL A 731 -18.25 34.15 0.50
N ARG A 732 -17.02 34.31 0.96
CA ARG A 732 -15.88 34.66 0.08
C ARG A 732 -15.60 33.63 -0.97
N ALA A 733 -15.81 32.35 -0.66
CA ALA A 733 -15.63 31.25 -1.62
C ALA A 733 -16.70 31.28 -2.72
N LEU A 734 -17.96 31.57 -2.34
CA LEU A 734 -19.05 31.77 -3.28
C LEU A 734 -18.78 32.92 -4.24
N ASP A 735 -18.41 34.09 -3.72
CA ASP A 735 -18.07 35.26 -4.51
C ASP A 735 -16.92 35.02 -5.47
N HIS A 736 -15.94 34.19 -5.05
CA HIS A 736 -14.81 33.86 -5.89
C HIS A 736 -15.22 32.88 -7.01
N GLU A 737 -16.01 31.87 -6.72
CA GLU A 737 -16.51 30.94 -7.71
C GLU A 737 -17.45 31.63 -8.70
N GLU A 738 -18.32 32.49 -8.24
CA GLU A 738 -19.19 33.30 -9.11
C GLU A 738 -18.39 34.10 -10.13
N ARG A 739 -17.31 34.74 -9.69
CA ARG A 739 -16.38 35.45 -10.58
C ARG A 739 -15.73 34.53 -11.62
N LEU A 740 -15.35 33.33 -11.22
CA LEU A 740 -14.78 32.35 -12.15
C LEU A 740 -15.82 31.86 -13.16
N TRP A 741 -17.05 31.60 -12.73
CA TRP A 741 -18.16 31.25 -13.60
C TRP A 741 -18.49 32.36 -14.62
N ALA A 742 -18.47 33.61 -14.21
CA ALA A 742 -18.70 34.79 -15.06
C ALA A 742 -17.68 34.90 -16.20
N THR A 743 -16.50 34.26 -16.08
CA THR A 743 -15.50 34.23 -17.17
C THR A 743 -15.95 33.40 -18.37
N GLY A 744 -16.92 32.51 -18.21
CA GLY A 744 -17.33 31.53 -19.22
C GLY A 744 -16.23 30.55 -19.64
N LYS A 745 -15.09 30.55 -18.95
CA LYS A 745 -13.93 29.69 -19.24
C LYS A 745 -13.84 28.56 -18.24
N PRO A 746 -13.39 27.35 -18.68
CA PRO A 746 -13.08 26.28 -17.73
C PRO A 746 -12.00 26.77 -16.73
N PHE A 747 -12.19 26.47 -15.46
CA PHE A 747 -11.22 26.77 -14.42
C PHE A 747 -10.96 25.51 -13.60
N ARG A 748 -9.77 25.42 -13.04
CA ARG A 748 -9.34 24.32 -12.19
C ARG A 748 -9.14 24.83 -10.79
N TRP A 749 -9.85 24.22 -9.87
CA TRP A 749 -9.51 24.26 -8.47
C TRP A 749 -8.61 23.06 -8.17
N SER A 750 -7.42 23.28 -7.73
CA SER A 750 -6.58 22.21 -7.24
C SER A 750 -6.39 22.37 -5.74
N THR A 751 -7.22 21.68 -5.00
CA THR A 751 -7.03 21.55 -3.54
C THR A 751 -5.86 20.66 -3.21
N LEU A 752 -5.49 19.73 -4.11
CA LEU A 752 -4.35 18.83 -3.95
C LEU A 752 -3.00 19.55 -3.87
N ASN A 753 -2.89 20.72 -4.48
CA ASN A 753 -1.65 21.51 -4.49
C ASN A 753 -1.63 22.63 -3.44
N GLN A 754 -2.71 22.82 -2.69
CA GLN A 754 -2.74 23.76 -1.57
C GLN A 754 -2.60 23.00 -0.27
N PRO A 755 -1.67 23.38 0.61
CA PRO A 755 -1.63 22.79 1.94
C PRO A 755 -2.95 23.11 2.63
N LEU A 756 -3.68 22.08 3.01
CA LEU A 756 -4.89 22.17 3.82
C LEU A 756 -4.50 22.75 5.18
N ARG A 757 -4.61 24.07 5.32
CA ARG A 757 -4.24 24.76 6.55
C ARG A 757 -5.29 24.66 7.63
N ALA A 758 -6.55 24.49 7.22
CA ALA A 758 -7.67 24.20 8.09
C ALA A 758 -8.75 23.50 7.28
N LEU A 759 -9.38 22.49 7.86
CA LEU A 759 -10.61 21.93 7.32
C LEU A 759 -11.72 22.98 7.37
N PRO A 760 -12.66 22.98 6.39
CA PRO A 760 -13.86 23.81 6.50
C PRO A 760 -14.59 23.57 7.82
N GLN A 761 -15.20 24.61 8.35
CA GLN A 761 -16.12 24.44 9.47
C GLN A 761 -17.22 23.44 9.08
N ASN A 762 -17.63 22.60 10.00
CA ASN A 762 -18.63 21.55 9.76
C ASN A 762 -18.25 20.47 8.75
N TYR A 763 -17.00 20.37 8.31
CA TYR A 763 -16.53 19.35 7.36
C TYR A 763 -16.93 17.94 7.79
N HIS A 764 -16.57 17.53 8.99
CA HIS A 764 -16.90 16.20 9.51
C HIS A 764 -18.39 16.01 9.82
N VAL A 765 -19.10 17.08 10.16
CA VAL A 765 -20.56 17.06 10.37
C VAL A 765 -21.28 16.77 9.05
N VAL A 766 -20.88 17.41 7.95
CA VAL A 766 -21.44 17.16 6.61
C VAL A 766 -21.20 15.71 6.18
N GLN A 767 -20.00 15.20 6.39
CA GLN A 767 -19.69 13.78 6.11
C GLN A 767 -20.53 12.83 6.98
N ALA A 768 -20.73 13.17 8.25
CA ALA A 768 -21.54 12.37 9.17
C ALA A 768 -23.00 12.31 8.76
N LEU A 769 -23.56 13.45 8.33
CA LEU A 769 -24.94 13.52 7.81
C LEU A 769 -25.07 12.66 6.56
N PHE A 770 -24.13 12.77 5.63
CA PHE A 770 -24.12 11.99 4.41
C PHE A 770 -24.03 10.48 4.71
N ALA A 771 -23.09 10.08 5.57
CA ALA A 771 -22.91 8.69 5.98
C ALA A 771 -24.17 8.14 6.68
N SER A 772 -24.70 8.89 7.64
CA SER A 772 -25.90 8.48 8.40
C SER A 772 -27.13 8.36 7.51
N ASP A 773 -27.23 9.19 6.50
CA ASP A 773 -28.40 9.20 5.60
C ASP A 773 -28.36 8.06 4.58
N ASN A 774 -27.16 7.67 4.09
CA ASN A 774 -27.04 6.75 2.98
C ASN A 774 -26.55 5.35 3.38
N TRP A 775 -25.52 5.25 4.22
CA TRP A 775 -24.90 3.97 4.54
C TRP A 775 -25.91 2.95 5.10
N ARG A 776 -26.77 3.38 6.04
CA ARG A 776 -27.79 2.52 6.63
C ARG A 776 -28.82 2.02 5.62
N PHE A 777 -29.22 2.86 4.63
CA PHE A 777 -30.18 2.44 3.60
C PHE A 777 -29.55 1.47 2.60
N HIS A 778 -28.32 1.69 2.18
CA HIS A 778 -27.61 0.72 1.36
C HIS A 778 -27.48 -0.63 2.05
N ARG A 779 -27.26 -0.64 3.38
CA ARG A 779 -27.31 -1.88 4.18
C ARG A 779 -28.70 -2.49 4.21
N ALA A 780 -29.73 -1.69 4.40
CA ALA A 780 -31.12 -2.16 4.40
C ALA A 780 -31.56 -2.74 3.03
N TRP A 781 -31.00 -2.23 1.93
CA TRP A 781 -31.18 -2.80 0.59
C TRP A 781 -30.34 -4.07 0.37
N GLY A 782 -29.50 -4.46 1.31
CA GLY A 782 -28.71 -5.68 1.27
C GLY A 782 -27.50 -5.60 0.32
N VAL A 783 -26.90 -4.41 0.14
CA VAL A 783 -25.67 -4.26 -0.68
C VAL A 783 -24.60 -5.22 -0.17
N SER A 784 -24.07 -6.05 -1.08
CA SER A 784 -23.25 -7.21 -0.73
C SER A 784 -21.88 -6.83 -0.15
N ALA A 785 -21.29 -5.74 -0.66
CA ALA A 785 -20.02 -5.22 -0.16
C ALA A 785 -19.93 -3.70 -0.33
N MET A 786 -19.39 -3.03 0.68
CA MET A 786 -19.23 -1.56 0.69
C MET A 786 -17.90 -1.16 1.29
N LEU A 787 -17.24 -0.19 0.66
CA LEU A 787 -15.98 0.39 1.10
C LEU A 787 -16.06 1.92 1.09
N PRO A 788 -16.02 2.60 2.25
CA PRO A 788 -16.04 4.06 2.28
C PRO A 788 -14.70 4.62 1.77
N TRP A 789 -14.80 5.68 0.99
CA TRP A 789 -13.69 6.42 0.41
C TRP A 789 -13.86 7.92 0.72
N ASP A 790 -13.01 8.61 1.41
CA ASP A 790 -11.73 8.31 2.02
C ASP A 790 -11.87 8.12 3.55
N GLN A 791 -11.19 7.14 4.11
CA GLN A 791 -11.29 6.78 5.54
C GLN A 791 -10.40 7.65 6.45
N GLY A 792 -9.60 8.54 5.89
CA GLY A 792 -8.68 9.39 6.65
C GLY A 792 -9.37 10.38 7.59
N ASP A 793 -10.66 10.64 7.36
CA ASP A 793 -11.44 11.60 8.11
C ASP A 793 -12.12 11.01 9.37
N PHE A 794 -11.99 9.71 9.64
CA PHE A 794 -12.68 9.08 10.79
C PHE A 794 -12.09 9.47 12.14
N TRP A 795 -10.83 9.91 12.17
CA TRP A 795 -10.11 10.23 13.38
C TRP A 795 -9.66 11.67 13.43
N ARG A 796 -9.77 12.25 14.60
CA ARG A 796 -9.10 13.51 14.95
C ARG A 796 -8.00 13.21 15.96
N ARG A 797 -6.82 13.62 15.63
CA ARG A 797 -5.69 13.49 16.51
C ARG A 797 -5.68 14.59 17.55
N VAL A 798 -5.49 14.22 18.82
CA VAL A 798 -5.48 15.14 19.96
C VAL A 798 -4.10 15.32 20.61
N ALA A 799 -3.12 14.53 20.23
CA ALA A 799 -1.74 14.61 20.72
C ALA A 799 -0.75 14.86 19.58
N PRO A 800 0.34 15.60 19.80
CA PRO A 800 1.40 15.74 18.81
C PRO A 800 2.00 14.40 18.42
N THR A 801 2.56 14.30 17.20
CA THR A 801 3.32 13.14 16.76
C THR A 801 4.54 12.99 17.65
N ALA A 802 4.57 11.99 18.50
CA ALA A 802 5.80 11.51 19.06
C ALA A 802 6.30 10.38 18.15
N GLU A 803 7.48 10.51 17.58
CA GLU A 803 8.19 9.32 17.12
C GLU A 803 8.47 8.48 18.38
N ILE A 804 7.79 7.36 18.48
CA ILE A 804 8.17 6.34 19.45
C ILE A 804 9.33 5.61 18.79
N ALA A 805 10.56 5.96 19.21
CA ALA A 805 11.68 5.09 18.95
C ALA A 805 11.34 3.75 19.63
N ALA A 806 10.97 2.75 18.87
CA ALA A 806 10.98 1.40 19.37
C ALA A 806 12.47 1.07 19.55
N GLU A 807 12.92 0.94 20.80
CA GLU A 807 14.18 0.25 21.07
C GLU A 807 13.97 -1.21 20.69
N THR A 808 14.16 -1.49 19.42
CA THR A 808 14.05 -2.86 18.94
C THR A 808 15.30 -3.57 19.34
N PRO A 809 15.20 -4.62 20.14
CA PRO A 809 16.38 -5.41 20.47
C PRO A 809 16.96 -5.96 19.17
N LEU A 810 18.27 -5.78 18.97
CA LEU A 810 19.01 -6.36 17.85
C LEU A 810 19.40 -7.82 18.10
N GLN A 811 18.80 -8.44 19.10
CA GLN A 811 18.95 -9.84 19.48
C GLN A 811 17.70 -10.62 19.10
N GLY A 812 17.85 -11.91 18.82
CA GLY A 812 16.73 -12.78 18.46
C GLY A 812 16.09 -12.48 17.10
N LEU A 813 16.78 -11.76 16.22
CA LEU A 813 16.29 -11.41 14.88
C LEU A 813 16.29 -12.57 13.89
N LYS A 814 16.90 -13.71 14.24
CA LYS A 814 16.99 -14.91 13.38
C LYS A 814 15.69 -15.73 13.38
N CYS A 815 14.55 -15.03 13.41
CA CYS A 815 13.20 -15.58 13.37
C CYS A 815 12.43 -14.99 12.21
N PRO A 816 11.41 -15.70 11.69
CA PRO A 816 10.51 -15.11 10.71
C PRO A 816 9.79 -13.89 11.28
N GLY A 817 9.62 -12.87 10.45
CA GLY A 817 8.89 -11.66 10.81
C GLY A 817 9.68 -10.39 10.61
N ILE A 818 8.99 -9.33 10.29
CA ILE A 818 9.58 -8.00 10.18
C ILE A 818 9.60 -7.33 11.57
N VAL A 819 10.76 -6.80 11.93
CA VAL A 819 10.97 -6.12 13.21
C VAL A 819 11.33 -4.66 12.91
N PRO A 820 10.44 -3.70 13.17
CA PRO A 820 10.67 -2.29 12.86
C PRO A 820 11.64 -1.65 13.86
N ASP A 821 12.44 -0.68 13.41
CA ASP A 821 13.32 0.13 14.27
C ASP A 821 12.61 1.36 14.85
N ARG A 822 11.58 1.80 14.16
CA ARG A 822 10.79 2.96 14.52
C ARG A 822 9.31 2.66 14.34
N ILE A 823 8.51 3.16 15.24
CA ILE A 823 7.06 3.15 15.14
C ILE A 823 6.64 4.59 14.98
N GLN A 824 6.06 4.92 13.83
CA GLN A 824 5.41 6.21 13.68
C GLN A 824 4.10 6.18 14.44
N ALA A 825 4.07 6.86 15.58
CA ALA A 825 2.82 7.11 16.27
C ALA A 825 2.08 8.23 15.54
N GLY A 826 0.95 7.88 14.95
CA GLY A 826 -0.05 8.83 14.52
C GLY A 826 -0.06 9.21 13.06
N GLY A 827 -0.72 8.44 12.28
CA GLY A 827 -1.32 8.85 11.01
C GLY A 827 -2.76 9.34 11.17
N GLN A 828 -3.42 9.54 10.06
CA GLN A 828 -4.84 9.95 9.98
C GLN A 828 -5.80 8.77 9.82
N TYR A 829 -5.27 7.56 9.71
CA TYR A 829 -6.06 6.38 9.36
C TYR A 829 -6.30 5.49 10.59
N ILE A 830 -7.40 4.79 10.59
CA ILE A 830 -7.77 3.83 11.62
C ILE A 830 -6.69 2.73 11.81
N GLN A 831 -5.95 2.44 10.74
CA GLN A 831 -4.86 1.48 10.73
C GLN A 831 -3.56 2.02 11.37
N ASP A 832 -3.47 3.32 11.59
CA ASP A 832 -2.25 3.91 12.09
C ASP A 832 -2.02 3.55 13.57
N LEU A 833 -0.79 3.20 13.87
CA LEU A 833 -0.37 2.87 15.23
C LEU A 833 -0.24 4.12 16.08
N GLY A 834 -0.51 3.98 17.33
CA GLY A 834 -0.36 5.02 18.36
C GLY A 834 -1.22 4.70 19.56
N PRO A 835 -0.99 5.40 20.69
CA PRO A 835 -1.85 5.27 21.85
C PRO A 835 -3.29 5.55 21.43
N ARG A 836 -4.22 4.68 21.83
CA ARG A 836 -5.63 4.79 21.47
C ARG A 836 -6.23 6.14 21.88
N ASP A 837 -5.77 6.65 23.02
CA ASP A 837 -6.20 7.94 23.57
C ASP A 837 -5.71 9.16 22.78
N ALA A 838 -4.75 8.98 21.88
CA ALA A 838 -4.27 10.04 21.01
C ALA A 838 -5.21 10.33 19.83
N PHE A 839 -6.24 9.51 19.62
CA PHE A 839 -7.20 9.61 18.53
C PHE A 839 -8.62 9.62 19.08
N LEU A 840 -9.37 10.66 18.73
CA LEU A 840 -10.80 10.71 18.97
C LEU A 840 -11.55 10.56 17.64
N PRO A 841 -12.69 9.85 17.63
CA PRO A 841 -13.51 9.81 16.44
C PRO A 841 -14.00 11.22 16.10
N THR A 842 -13.99 11.56 14.83
CA THR A 842 -14.66 12.71 14.28
C THR A 842 -16.17 12.45 14.25
N GLU A 843 -16.96 13.43 13.87
CA GLU A 843 -18.40 13.27 13.69
C GLU A 843 -18.71 12.14 12.67
N VAL A 844 -17.95 12.06 11.58
CA VAL A 844 -18.10 10.96 10.60
C VAL A 844 -17.62 9.62 11.16
N GLY A 845 -16.54 9.60 11.93
CA GLY A 845 -16.08 8.41 12.63
C GLY A 845 -17.15 7.92 13.62
N ALA A 846 -17.79 8.82 14.36
CA ALA A 846 -18.91 8.50 15.26
C ALA A 846 -20.14 7.96 14.50
N ALA A 847 -20.42 8.47 13.29
CA ALA A 847 -21.46 7.95 12.42
C ALA A 847 -21.17 6.51 11.99
N PHE A 848 -19.93 6.19 11.63
CA PHE A 848 -19.54 4.80 11.31
C PHE A 848 -19.57 3.89 12.53
N LEU A 849 -19.12 4.33 13.71
CA LEU A 849 -19.30 3.58 14.96
C LEU A 849 -20.76 3.23 15.22
N ARG A 850 -21.71 4.06 14.80
CA ARG A 850 -23.13 3.84 14.98
C ARG A 850 -23.76 2.95 13.90
N TRP A 851 -23.48 3.21 12.63
CA TRP A 851 -24.22 2.66 11.50
C TRP A 851 -23.53 1.49 10.77
N ASN A 852 -22.27 1.22 11.10
CA ASN A 852 -21.51 0.14 10.49
C ASN A 852 -21.35 -1.11 11.39
N GLN A 853 -21.99 -1.14 12.55
CA GLN A 853 -21.95 -2.31 13.43
C GLN A 853 -22.61 -3.54 12.77
N PRO A 854 -22.31 -4.77 13.22
CA PRO A 854 -22.95 -5.99 12.72
C PRO A 854 -24.48 -5.86 12.71
N ASP A 855 -25.04 -5.40 13.82
CA ASP A 855 -26.46 -5.08 13.94
C ASP A 855 -26.70 -3.57 13.79
N CYS A 856 -27.66 -3.20 12.97
CA CYS A 856 -28.02 -1.82 12.72
C CYS A 856 -29.53 -1.70 12.59
N GLY A 857 -30.15 -1.14 13.64
CA GLY A 857 -31.59 -0.89 13.66
C GLY A 857 -31.92 0.60 13.62
N PHE A 858 -32.91 1.01 12.83
CA PHE A 858 -33.37 2.39 12.76
C PHE A 858 -34.86 2.50 12.36
N ILE A 859 -35.46 3.65 12.70
CA ILE A 859 -36.80 3.99 12.24
C ILE A 859 -36.72 4.59 10.85
N ALA A 860 -37.42 3.99 9.91
CA ALA A 860 -37.46 4.37 8.50
C ALA A 860 -38.87 4.89 8.10
N GLY A 861 -39.09 5.19 6.84
CA GLY A 861 -40.39 5.47 6.24
C GLY A 861 -41.33 4.27 6.37
N PRO A 862 -42.56 4.35 5.85
CA PRO A 862 -43.52 3.21 5.85
C PRO A 862 -42.92 2.03 5.07
N GLU A 863 -43.43 0.84 5.27
CA GLU A 863 -42.87 -0.38 4.67
C GLU A 863 -42.85 -0.32 3.14
N GLU A 864 -43.84 0.29 2.52
CA GLU A 864 -43.94 0.52 1.09
C GLU A 864 -43.00 1.62 0.53
N ALA A 865 -42.41 2.44 1.40
CA ALA A 865 -41.48 3.53 1.04
C ALA A 865 -40.46 3.76 2.17
N ARG A 866 -39.63 2.76 2.46
CA ARG A 866 -38.73 2.77 3.62
C ARG A 866 -37.73 3.92 3.60
N THR A 867 -37.33 4.35 2.42
CA THR A 867 -36.37 5.45 2.21
C THR A 867 -37.02 6.85 2.21
N ALA A 868 -38.38 6.92 2.30
CA ALA A 868 -39.08 8.19 2.31
C ALA A 868 -38.65 9.09 3.47
N LYS A 869 -38.27 10.33 3.13
CA LYS A 869 -37.75 11.37 4.04
C LYS A 869 -38.75 12.50 4.25
N ASP A 870 -40.05 12.18 4.16
CA ASP A 870 -41.10 13.17 4.36
C ASP A 870 -41.08 13.70 5.79
N HIS A 871 -41.06 15.01 5.92
CA HIS A 871 -41.04 15.74 7.20
C HIS A 871 -42.25 16.66 7.38
N LEU A 872 -43.09 16.79 6.34
CA LEU A 872 -44.28 17.62 6.35
C LEU A 872 -45.53 16.77 6.45
N PHE A 873 -46.22 16.92 7.55
CA PHE A 873 -47.48 16.23 7.81
C PHE A 873 -48.56 17.23 8.16
N THR A 874 -49.79 17.03 7.69
CA THR A 874 -50.94 17.87 8.07
C THR A 874 -51.41 17.47 9.47
N PRO A 875 -51.96 18.40 10.23
CA PRO A 875 -52.57 18.07 11.55
C PRO A 875 -53.61 16.98 11.39
N GLY A 876 -53.54 15.92 12.23
CA GLY A 876 -54.45 14.79 12.18
C GLY A 876 -54.03 13.67 11.18
N ALA A 877 -53.00 13.85 10.36
CA ALA A 877 -52.50 12.81 9.49
C ALA A 877 -51.88 11.67 10.30
N ALA A 878 -52.16 10.44 9.90
CA ALA A 878 -51.48 9.26 10.45
C ALA A 878 -50.11 9.11 9.84
N VAL A 879 -49.07 9.13 10.66
CA VAL A 879 -47.69 8.89 10.26
C VAL A 879 -47.35 7.42 10.46
N ARG A 880 -47.03 6.70 9.37
CA ARG A 880 -46.58 5.33 9.41
C ARG A 880 -45.05 5.30 9.35
N LYS A 881 -44.43 4.46 10.16
CA LYS A 881 -42.99 4.21 10.19
C LYS A 881 -42.72 2.73 10.30
N SER A 882 -41.62 2.28 9.76
CA SER A 882 -41.14 0.90 9.94
C SER A 882 -39.85 0.88 10.76
N LEU A 883 -39.63 -0.23 11.44
CA LEU A 883 -38.34 -0.54 12.05
C LEU A 883 -37.58 -1.41 11.05
N VAL A 884 -36.41 -0.94 10.68
CA VAL A 884 -35.52 -1.63 9.74
C VAL A 884 -34.28 -2.08 10.46
#